data_9b54b86550cd6c95b0cb6a7dedb2ea6b
#
_entry.id   9b54b86550cd6c95b0cb6a7dedb2ea6b
#
_cell.length_a   1.000
_cell.length_b   1.000
_cell.length_c   1.000
_cell.angle_alpha   90.00
_cell.angle_beta   90.00
_cell.angle_gamma   90.00
#
_symmetry.space_group_name_H-M   'P 1'
#
loop_
_entity.id
_entity.type
_entity.pdbx_description
1 polymer ?
#
loop_
_entity_poly.entity_id
_entity_poly.type
_entity_poly.pdbx_seq_one_letter_code
_entity_poly.pdbx_strand_id
1 'polypeptide(L)'
;MNRIFTLCIFTLFHINAIGQENTDLAVKLVQSNPTTTINDGEVEAEVQGGKKPYKYQWSNNATPLTASKAKGLTEGISYSLTVTDAEGQSVKKNFEIPAESITENFNGWMKPAVKQMAAILFWDPFEAVGIYDPQVYIDSKEIPIPNWDATTEKKFYLKKWLKGKGERVQEGEKIALVSKENAEDIAIYSPNTGTLHYLVEEGNVIFNPENKEHVIEQGAHHVAELTFDEPIALLHPNGTQRKNAIPFIVIWLIIGSIFFTIKLGFVNISGFRHSIALAKGKFDDPDAPGKIRHFQAMTTAVSATVGLGNIAGVAVAISLGGAGATFWMFIAGFFAMSLKFVECTLGVKYRTIKEDGRIFGGPMNYLRYGLEKRNMKGLGKFLAVLFAVLGVGASFGGGNMLQSNQAFEIVASQIPLLQGHGFYFGIGFAVLVGIVIIGGIDSIANVTSKVVPFMALVYIVGCLIVIGFNIENIGNAFSAIFNGALSPQAMKGGFLGVLIIGLQRAAFSSEAGVGSAAIAHSASKTNNPIADGFTALVEPFIDTMVVCTMTALVLIFTGMHEVDGMGGVELTSDAFASVISWFPNVLAFAVFLFAFSTMVSWSYYGMRSWTYLFGQSKKSEMIYKSIFLLFIVLGASVSLGSVLDFSDMMILAMSFPNIIGLYIMSGEVRDDMKDYLKRLKNGELFMVKDSR
;
A
#
# COMPACT_ATOMS: atom_id res chain seq x y z
N MET A 1 8.94 -3.65 -31.29
CA MET A 1 8.71 -3.08 -29.94
C MET A 1 8.29 -1.61 -29.98
N ASN A 2 8.94 -0.72 -30.74
CA ASN A 2 8.54 0.70 -30.80
C ASN A 2 7.14 0.98 -31.40
N ARG A 3 6.60 0.14 -32.27
CA ARG A 3 5.28 0.36 -32.91
C ARG A 3 4.08 -0.08 -32.04
N ILE A 4 4.27 -0.99 -31.11
CA ILE A 4 3.20 -1.45 -30.19
C ILE A 4 3.01 -0.44 -29.07
N PHE A 5 4.10 0.19 -28.61
CA PHE A 5 4.06 1.24 -27.57
C PHE A 5 3.33 2.51 -28.04
N THR A 6 3.46 2.86 -29.29
CA THR A 6 2.79 4.04 -29.90
C THR A 6 1.28 3.81 -30.09
N LEU A 7 0.85 2.57 -30.35
CA LEU A 7 -0.57 2.25 -30.58
C LEU A 7 -1.39 2.28 -29.28
N CYS A 8 -0.80 1.86 -28.15
CA CYS A 8 -1.49 1.91 -26.85
C CYS A 8 -1.68 3.35 -26.31
N ILE A 9 -0.82 4.29 -26.70
CA ILE A 9 -0.93 5.69 -26.24
C ILE A 9 -2.03 6.44 -26.99
N PHE A 10 -2.24 6.14 -28.28
CA PHE A 10 -3.23 6.87 -29.10
C PHE A 10 -4.67 6.46 -28.88
N THR A 11 -4.94 5.25 -28.38
CA THR A 11 -6.32 4.77 -28.13
C THR A 11 -6.91 5.27 -26.81
N LEU A 12 -6.10 5.70 -25.86
CA LEU A 12 -6.55 6.19 -24.54
C LEU A 12 -7.02 7.67 -24.53
N PHE A 13 -6.74 8.44 -25.56
CA PHE A 13 -7.02 9.89 -25.56
C PHE A 13 -8.31 10.32 -26.29
N HIS A 14 -9.13 9.41 -26.84
CA HIS A 14 -10.25 9.79 -27.68
C HIS A 14 -11.66 9.37 -27.20
N ILE A 15 -11.81 8.97 -25.93
CA ILE A 15 -13.15 8.66 -25.40
C ILE A 15 -13.44 9.57 -24.19
N ASN A 16 -13.77 10.81 -24.46
CA ASN A 16 -14.45 11.66 -23.50
C ASN A 16 -15.37 12.63 -24.28
N ALA A 17 -16.64 12.27 -24.40
CA ALA A 17 -17.72 13.23 -24.57
C ALA A 17 -19.07 12.55 -24.30
N ILE A 18 -19.88 13.28 -23.53
CA ILE A 18 -21.32 13.13 -23.29
C ILE A 18 -21.67 12.44 -21.97
N GLY A 19 -21.65 13.25 -20.90
CA GLY A 19 -22.50 13.03 -19.73
C GLY A 19 -23.89 13.58 -20.02
N GLN A 20 -24.89 12.72 -20.19
CA GLN A 20 -26.30 13.08 -19.99
C GLN A 20 -26.65 12.77 -18.54
N GLU A 21 -27.15 13.76 -17.81
CA GLU A 21 -27.80 13.55 -16.52
C GLU A 21 -28.97 12.58 -16.74
N ASN A 22 -28.85 11.39 -16.18
CA ASN A 22 -29.91 10.41 -16.19
C ASN A 22 -30.88 10.75 -15.05
N THR A 23 -32.06 11.31 -15.39
CA THR A 23 -33.13 11.60 -14.44
C THR A 23 -33.89 10.35 -14.00
N ASP A 24 -33.66 9.21 -14.64
CA ASP A 24 -34.33 7.95 -14.35
C ASP A 24 -33.71 7.26 -13.11
N LEU A 25 -34.61 6.69 -12.27
CA LEU A 25 -34.21 5.92 -11.09
C LEU A 25 -33.38 4.69 -11.50
N ALA A 26 -32.13 4.61 -11.08
CA ALA A 26 -31.23 3.48 -11.33
C ALA A 26 -30.72 2.90 -10.01
N VAL A 27 -30.61 1.58 -9.93
CA VAL A 27 -30.12 0.85 -8.75
C VAL A 27 -28.92 0.00 -9.13
N LYS A 28 -27.80 0.24 -8.46
CA LYS A 28 -26.61 -0.61 -8.50
C LYS A 28 -26.54 -1.42 -7.21
N LEU A 29 -26.32 -2.71 -7.30
CA LEU A 29 -26.13 -3.59 -6.15
C LEU A 29 -24.63 -3.80 -5.96
N VAL A 30 -24.13 -3.47 -4.78
CA VAL A 30 -22.75 -3.69 -4.38
C VAL A 30 -22.77 -4.85 -3.38
N GLN A 31 -22.20 -5.97 -3.78
CA GLN A 31 -22.12 -7.16 -2.97
C GLN A 31 -20.82 -7.13 -2.15
N SER A 32 -20.93 -7.17 -0.81
CA SER A 32 -19.80 -7.48 0.05
C SER A 32 -19.67 -8.99 0.16
N ASN A 33 -18.46 -9.52 -0.05
CA ASN A 33 -18.23 -10.96 -0.03
C ASN A 33 -18.67 -11.57 1.30
N PRO A 34 -19.39 -12.71 1.27
CA PRO A 34 -19.72 -13.44 2.48
C PRO A 34 -18.43 -13.94 3.15
N THR A 35 -18.37 -13.82 4.45
CA THR A 35 -17.39 -14.59 5.24
C THR A 35 -17.87 -16.03 5.31
N THR A 36 -17.01 -16.99 5.41
CA THR A 36 -17.19 -18.45 5.30
C THR A 36 -18.24 -19.12 6.21
N THR A 37 -19.23 -18.40 6.72
CA THR A 37 -20.34 -18.93 7.53
C THR A 37 -21.65 -18.88 6.75
N ILE A 38 -22.43 -19.94 6.87
CA ILE A 38 -23.74 -20.07 6.24
C ILE A 38 -24.63 -18.87 6.63
N ASN A 39 -25.24 -18.20 5.63
CA ASN A 39 -26.18 -17.08 5.78
C ASN A 39 -25.54 -15.73 6.21
N ASP A 40 -24.38 -15.37 5.77
CA ASP A 40 -23.74 -14.08 6.09
C ASP A 40 -23.53 -13.15 4.87
N GLY A 41 -24.11 -13.47 3.73
CA GLY A 41 -24.06 -12.59 2.54
C GLY A 41 -24.65 -11.21 2.83
N GLU A 42 -23.94 -10.16 2.40
CA GLU A 42 -24.39 -8.78 2.48
C GLU A 42 -24.44 -8.15 1.09
N VAL A 43 -25.49 -7.39 0.82
CA VAL A 43 -25.64 -6.60 -0.41
C VAL A 43 -26.13 -5.21 -0.05
N GLU A 44 -25.50 -4.18 -0.62
CA GLU A 44 -25.90 -2.78 -0.46
C GLU A 44 -26.42 -2.22 -1.79
N ALA A 45 -27.48 -1.44 -1.71
CA ALA A 45 -28.10 -0.79 -2.85
C ALA A 45 -27.62 0.65 -2.97
N GLU A 46 -26.86 0.95 -4.01
CA GLU A 46 -26.54 2.32 -4.43
C GLU A 46 -27.62 2.80 -5.43
N VAL A 47 -28.31 3.88 -5.10
CA VAL A 47 -29.40 4.43 -5.90
C VAL A 47 -28.95 5.73 -6.55
N GLN A 48 -29.07 5.80 -7.89
CA GLN A 48 -28.79 7.01 -8.68
C GLN A 48 -30.08 7.47 -9.38
N GLY A 49 -30.27 8.77 -9.47
CA GLY A 49 -31.50 9.37 -10.04
C GLY A 49 -32.71 9.20 -9.14
N GLY A 50 -33.89 9.55 -9.64
CA GLY A 50 -35.15 9.55 -8.88
C GLY A 50 -35.17 10.58 -7.76
N LYS A 51 -36.28 10.62 -7.02
CA LYS A 51 -36.53 11.62 -5.95
C LYS A 51 -36.50 10.97 -4.55
N LYS A 52 -35.59 11.39 -3.70
CA LYS A 52 -35.52 10.94 -2.29
C LYS A 52 -36.76 11.38 -1.48
N PRO A 53 -37.18 10.63 -0.44
CA PRO A 53 -36.57 9.43 0.12
C PRO A 53 -36.90 8.16 -0.68
N TYR A 54 -35.95 7.22 -0.69
CA TYR A 54 -36.14 5.91 -1.32
C TYR A 54 -36.72 4.92 -0.31
N LYS A 55 -37.63 4.05 -0.79
CA LYS A 55 -38.13 2.89 -0.05
C LYS A 55 -37.53 1.64 -0.62
N TYR A 56 -36.98 0.79 0.24
CA TYR A 56 -36.34 -0.46 -0.13
C TYR A 56 -37.19 -1.64 0.30
N GLN A 57 -37.37 -2.61 -0.56
CA GLN A 57 -38.11 -3.85 -0.26
C GLN A 57 -37.33 -5.03 -0.82
N TRP A 58 -36.77 -5.84 0.10
CA TRP A 58 -36.03 -7.05 -0.23
C TRP A 58 -36.95 -8.26 -0.17
N SER A 59 -36.67 -9.27 -1.02
CA SER A 59 -37.36 -10.57 -0.99
C SER A 59 -36.62 -11.58 -0.08
N ASN A 60 -37.31 -12.65 0.29
CA ASN A 60 -36.73 -13.87 0.87
C ASN A 60 -35.81 -13.64 2.09
N ASN A 61 -36.36 -13.40 3.28
CA ASN A 61 -35.65 -13.39 4.57
C ASN A 61 -34.38 -12.49 4.69
N ALA A 62 -34.15 -11.61 3.72
CA ALA A 62 -33.11 -10.58 3.85
C ALA A 62 -33.41 -9.66 5.03
N THR A 63 -32.47 -9.42 5.91
CA THR A 63 -32.65 -8.56 7.10
C THR A 63 -31.67 -7.38 7.07
N PRO A 64 -32.14 -6.15 7.35
CA PRO A 64 -33.54 -5.70 7.48
C PRO A 64 -34.25 -5.53 6.12
N LEU A 65 -35.54 -5.79 6.07
CA LEU A 65 -36.36 -5.78 4.83
C LEU A 65 -36.52 -4.40 4.18
N THR A 66 -36.19 -3.33 4.89
CA THR A 66 -36.52 -1.95 4.49
C THR A 66 -35.30 -0.99 4.47
N ALA A 67 -34.10 -1.49 4.70
CA ALA A 67 -32.89 -0.68 4.63
C ALA A 67 -32.21 -0.80 3.26
N SER A 68 -31.30 0.15 2.95
CA SER A 68 -30.48 0.09 1.73
C SER A 68 -29.52 -1.09 1.70
N LYS A 69 -29.22 -1.70 2.84
CA LYS A 69 -28.32 -2.82 3.00
C LYS A 69 -29.04 -4.04 3.56
N ALA A 70 -28.92 -5.17 2.88
CA ALA A 70 -29.44 -6.46 3.33
C ALA A 70 -28.31 -7.37 3.83
N LYS A 71 -28.57 -8.12 4.90
CA LYS A 71 -27.67 -9.08 5.52
C LYS A 71 -28.35 -10.44 5.67
N GLY A 72 -27.55 -11.48 5.94
CA GLY A 72 -28.07 -12.83 6.17
C GLY A 72 -28.51 -13.52 4.87
N LEU A 73 -27.93 -13.14 3.74
CA LEU A 73 -28.23 -13.72 2.44
C LEU A 73 -27.50 -15.05 2.27
N THR A 74 -28.20 -16.01 1.68
CA THR A 74 -27.70 -17.38 1.48
C THR A 74 -27.28 -17.56 0.03
N GLU A 75 -26.19 -18.28 -0.15
CA GLU A 75 -25.64 -18.68 -1.45
C GLU A 75 -26.62 -19.53 -2.25
N GLY A 76 -26.61 -19.35 -3.58
CA GLY A 76 -27.48 -20.11 -4.51
C GLY A 76 -28.96 -19.77 -4.44
N ILE A 77 -29.34 -18.75 -3.65
CA ILE A 77 -30.72 -18.25 -3.58
C ILE A 77 -30.85 -16.98 -4.38
N SER A 78 -31.89 -16.95 -5.24
CA SER A 78 -32.25 -15.75 -5.97
C SER A 78 -33.05 -14.78 -5.08
N TYR A 79 -32.55 -13.56 -4.97
CA TYR A 79 -33.16 -12.47 -4.24
C TYR A 79 -33.64 -11.38 -5.22
N SER A 80 -34.57 -10.54 -4.76
CA SER A 80 -34.93 -9.32 -5.47
C SER A 80 -34.97 -8.13 -4.53
N LEU A 81 -34.52 -6.99 -5.04
CA LEU A 81 -34.70 -5.70 -4.41
C LEU A 81 -35.61 -4.83 -5.28
N THR A 82 -36.62 -4.25 -4.67
CA THR A 82 -37.44 -3.18 -5.27
C THR A 82 -37.10 -1.90 -4.55
N VAL A 83 -36.65 -0.88 -5.29
CA VAL A 83 -36.46 0.48 -4.79
C VAL A 83 -37.51 1.36 -5.40
N THR A 84 -38.22 2.09 -4.56
CA THR A 84 -39.30 3.06 -4.97
C THR A 84 -38.89 4.44 -4.47
N ASP A 85 -38.92 5.41 -5.35
CA ASP A 85 -38.65 6.80 -5.02
C ASP A 85 -39.90 7.54 -4.46
N ALA A 86 -39.76 8.82 -4.09
CA ALA A 86 -40.84 9.61 -3.52
C ALA A 86 -41.98 9.94 -4.52
N GLU A 87 -41.74 9.82 -5.82
CA GLU A 87 -42.72 10.04 -6.88
C GLU A 87 -43.40 8.74 -7.33
N GLY A 88 -43.02 7.59 -6.73
CA GLY A 88 -43.65 6.31 -7.01
C GLY A 88 -42.99 5.55 -8.18
N GLN A 89 -41.88 6.06 -8.74
CA GLN A 89 -41.09 5.29 -9.69
C GLN A 89 -40.42 4.11 -8.97
N SER A 90 -40.46 2.93 -9.57
CA SER A 90 -39.92 1.72 -8.96
C SER A 90 -39.00 0.99 -9.91
N VAL A 91 -37.81 0.58 -9.38
CA VAL A 91 -36.88 -0.29 -10.08
C VAL A 91 -36.74 -1.57 -9.30
N LYS A 92 -36.96 -2.71 -9.96
CA LYS A 92 -36.74 -4.04 -9.41
C LYS A 92 -35.47 -4.64 -10.01
N LYS A 93 -34.55 -5.07 -9.12
CA LYS A 93 -33.36 -5.84 -9.48
C LYS A 93 -33.41 -7.23 -8.88
N ASN A 94 -33.21 -8.24 -9.71
CA ASN A 94 -32.98 -9.60 -9.26
C ASN A 94 -31.48 -9.85 -9.20
N PHE A 95 -31.04 -10.58 -8.18
CA PHE A 95 -29.64 -10.98 -8.01
C PHE A 95 -29.59 -12.33 -7.28
N GLU A 96 -28.49 -12.99 -7.43
CA GLU A 96 -28.21 -14.26 -6.77
C GLU A 96 -26.86 -14.13 -6.08
N ILE A 97 -26.74 -14.63 -4.84
CA ILE A 97 -25.43 -14.76 -4.22
C ILE A 97 -24.75 -15.92 -4.90
N PRO A 98 -23.66 -15.70 -5.66
CA PRO A 98 -23.03 -16.75 -6.42
C PRO A 98 -22.53 -17.86 -5.51
N ALA A 99 -22.72 -19.11 -5.92
CA ALA A 99 -22.16 -20.28 -5.27
C ALA A 99 -20.63 -20.15 -5.18
N GLU A 100 -20.04 -20.72 -4.10
CA GLU A 100 -18.61 -20.65 -3.75
C GLU A 100 -17.70 -20.35 -4.93
N SER A 101 -17.18 -19.14 -4.98
CA SER A 101 -16.26 -18.74 -6.04
C SER A 101 -14.91 -19.44 -5.84
N ILE A 102 -14.10 -19.54 -6.90
CA ILE A 102 -12.69 -19.98 -6.83
C ILE A 102 -11.96 -19.19 -5.72
N THR A 103 -12.37 -17.94 -5.47
CA THR A 103 -11.89 -17.04 -4.43
C THR A 103 -12.16 -17.57 -3.03
N GLU A 104 -13.36 -18.06 -2.75
CA GLU A 104 -13.76 -18.54 -1.42
C GLU A 104 -13.08 -19.85 -1.09
N ASN A 105 -12.97 -20.76 -2.05
CA ASN A 105 -12.20 -21.99 -1.91
C ASN A 105 -10.72 -21.71 -1.65
N PHE A 106 -10.12 -20.76 -2.38
CA PHE A 106 -8.74 -20.32 -2.17
C PHE A 106 -8.57 -19.70 -0.77
N ASN A 107 -9.47 -18.80 -0.39
CA ASN A 107 -9.49 -18.15 0.92
C ASN A 107 -9.68 -19.16 2.06
N GLY A 108 -10.59 -20.11 1.91
CA GLY A 108 -10.85 -21.18 2.89
C GLY A 108 -9.62 -22.06 3.13
N TRP A 109 -8.89 -22.38 2.08
CA TRP A 109 -7.67 -23.18 2.15
C TRP A 109 -6.49 -22.39 2.75
N MET A 110 -6.35 -21.10 2.42
CA MET A 110 -5.23 -20.26 2.88
C MET A 110 -5.42 -19.71 4.29
N LYS A 111 -6.66 -19.42 4.72
CA LYS A 111 -6.99 -18.81 6.02
C LYS A 111 -6.31 -19.44 7.24
N PRO A 112 -6.26 -20.79 7.42
CA PRO A 112 -5.64 -21.36 8.60
C PRO A 112 -4.13 -21.12 8.68
N ALA A 113 -3.42 -21.24 7.56
CA ALA A 113 -1.98 -21.00 7.50
C ALA A 113 -1.66 -19.50 7.68
N VAL A 114 -2.44 -18.64 7.05
CA VAL A 114 -2.36 -17.16 7.19
C VAL A 114 -2.57 -16.78 8.65
N LYS A 115 -3.61 -17.31 9.31
CA LYS A 115 -3.91 -17.00 10.72
C LYS A 115 -2.79 -17.42 11.68
N GLN A 116 -2.20 -18.62 11.48
CA GLN A 116 -1.10 -19.08 12.32
C GLN A 116 0.18 -18.25 12.13
N MET A 117 0.53 -17.93 10.89
CA MET A 117 1.69 -17.10 10.62
C MET A 117 1.48 -15.67 11.08
N ALA A 118 0.30 -15.10 10.86
CA ALA A 118 -0.06 -13.77 11.34
C ALA A 118 0.05 -13.67 12.87
N ALA A 119 -0.39 -14.70 13.59
CA ALA A 119 -0.27 -14.74 15.05
C ALA A 119 1.17 -14.67 15.55
N ILE A 120 2.15 -15.12 14.76
CA ILE A 120 3.58 -15.02 15.09
C ILE A 120 4.17 -13.67 14.64
N LEU A 121 3.89 -13.27 13.41
CA LEU A 121 4.50 -12.09 12.78
C LEU A 121 3.98 -10.78 13.36
N PHE A 122 2.67 -10.74 13.60
CA PHE A 122 1.97 -9.56 14.11
C PHE A 122 1.69 -9.64 15.61
N TRP A 123 2.28 -10.63 16.30
CA TRP A 123 2.26 -10.68 17.76
C TRP A 123 2.93 -9.43 18.34
N ASP A 124 2.27 -8.85 19.33
CA ASP A 124 2.80 -7.70 20.05
C ASP A 124 3.49 -8.14 21.34
N PRO A 125 4.83 -8.10 21.39
CA PRO A 125 5.56 -8.52 22.58
C PRO A 125 5.37 -7.57 23.77
N PHE A 126 5.07 -6.31 23.54
CA PHE A 126 4.91 -5.32 24.61
C PHE A 126 3.51 -5.39 25.24
N GLU A 127 2.46 -5.65 24.44
CA GLU A 127 1.12 -6.00 24.95
C GLU A 127 1.20 -7.28 25.80
N ALA A 128 1.89 -8.31 25.29
CA ALA A 128 1.99 -9.61 25.94
C ALA A 128 2.66 -9.57 27.32
N VAL A 129 3.57 -8.61 27.56
CA VAL A 129 4.22 -8.40 28.88
C VAL A 129 3.59 -7.26 29.69
N GLY A 130 2.48 -6.67 29.22
CA GLY A 130 1.72 -5.66 29.93
C GLY A 130 2.41 -4.29 30.04
N ILE A 131 3.31 -3.95 29.09
CA ILE A 131 4.00 -2.64 29.08
C ILE A 131 3.03 -1.52 28.71
N TYR A 132 2.04 -1.79 27.85
CA TYR A 132 1.02 -0.82 27.43
C TYR A 132 -0.25 -1.54 26.96
N ASP A 133 -1.36 -0.79 26.88
CA ASP A 133 -2.59 -1.23 26.24
C ASP A 133 -2.61 -0.73 24.78
N PRO A 134 -2.66 -1.59 23.77
CA PRO A 134 -2.71 -1.17 22.38
C PRO A 134 -4.08 -0.63 21.94
N GLN A 135 -5.12 -0.72 22.77
CA GLN A 135 -6.45 -0.23 22.44
C GLN A 135 -6.44 1.27 22.22
N VAL A 136 -7.09 1.71 21.14
CA VAL A 136 -7.25 3.14 20.85
C VAL A 136 -8.51 3.63 21.52
N TYR A 137 -8.36 4.59 22.43
CA TYR A 137 -9.45 5.28 23.09
C TYR A 137 -9.58 6.70 22.57
N ILE A 138 -10.79 7.20 22.54
CA ILE A 138 -11.10 8.59 22.23
C ILE A 138 -11.77 9.22 23.45
N ASP A 139 -11.35 10.43 23.80
CA ASP A 139 -11.87 11.18 24.92
C ASP A 139 -13.03 12.11 24.50
N SER A 140 -13.09 12.45 23.22
CA SER A 140 -14.12 13.31 22.66
C SER A 140 -14.48 12.89 21.24
N LYS A 141 -15.64 13.35 20.78
CA LYS A 141 -16.12 13.16 19.40
C LYS A 141 -16.87 14.40 18.94
N GLU A 142 -16.57 14.83 17.74
CA GLU A 142 -17.31 15.88 17.07
C GLU A 142 -18.68 15.36 16.60
N ILE A 143 -19.70 16.19 16.74
CA ILE A 143 -21.09 15.85 16.38
C ILE A 143 -21.39 16.47 15.02
N PRO A 144 -21.54 15.66 13.95
CA PRO A 144 -21.78 16.14 12.61
C PRO A 144 -23.22 16.62 12.40
N ILE A 145 -23.43 17.42 11.37
CA ILE A 145 -24.76 17.77 10.89
C ILE A 145 -25.39 16.52 10.26
N PRO A 146 -26.58 16.07 10.71
CA PRO A 146 -27.26 14.94 10.12
C PRO A 146 -27.61 15.19 8.65
N ASN A 147 -27.44 14.15 7.80
CA ASN A 147 -27.78 14.21 6.37
C ASN A 147 -27.02 15.27 5.56
N TRP A 148 -25.84 15.68 6.01
CA TRP A 148 -24.96 16.49 5.22
C TRP A 148 -24.14 15.59 4.26
N ASP A 149 -24.02 16.03 3.01
CA ASP A 149 -23.09 15.48 2.03
C ASP A 149 -22.44 16.60 1.21
N ALA A 150 -21.32 16.33 0.57
CA ALA A 150 -20.56 17.32 -0.21
C ALA A 150 -21.32 17.88 -1.43
N THR A 151 -22.44 17.30 -1.80
CA THR A 151 -23.30 17.73 -2.92
C THR A 151 -24.47 18.60 -2.46
N THR A 152 -24.52 18.94 -1.17
CA THR A 152 -25.63 19.72 -0.62
C THR A 152 -25.61 21.16 -1.14
N GLU A 153 -26.65 21.54 -1.87
CA GLU A 153 -26.83 22.88 -2.44
C GLU A 153 -27.59 23.85 -1.52
N LYS A 154 -27.95 23.47 -0.31
CA LYS A 154 -28.77 24.27 0.61
C LYS A 154 -28.00 24.72 1.84
N LYS A 155 -28.30 25.95 2.31
CA LYS A 155 -27.72 26.51 3.54
C LYS A 155 -28.25 25.78 4.77
N PHE A 156 -27.39 25.55 5.74
CA PHE A 156 -27.73 25.04 7.07
C PHE A 156 -27.46 26.11 8.12
N TYR A 157 -28.41 26.24 9.07
CA TYR A 157 -28.34 27.19 10.18
C TYR A 157 -28.52 26.45 11.48
N LEU A 158 -27.72 26.77 12.51
CA LEU A 158 -28.04 26.32 13.85
C LEU A 158 -29.21 27.13 14.40
N LYS A 159 -30.37 26.51 14.51
CA LYS A 159 -31.59 27.20 14.94
C LYS A 159 -31.60 27.39 16.44
N LYS A 160 -31.32 26.37 17.21
CA LYS A 160 -31.38 26.41 18.67
C LYS A 160 -30.60 25.28 19.32
N TRP A 161 -29.89 25.62 20.39
CA TRP A 161 -29.41 24.64 21.36
C TRP A 161 -30.55 24.25 22.32
N LEU A 162 -30.70 22.96 22.60
CA LEU A 162 -31.67 22.43 23.57
C LEU A 162 -31.02 22.09 24.90
N LYS A 163 -29.67 22.05 24.92
CA LYS A 163 -28.81 21.80 26.07
C LYS A 163 -27.80 22.93 26.22
N GLY A 164 -27.39 23.23 27.45
CA GLY A 164 -26.45 24.28 27.76
C GLY A 164 -25.00 23.91 27.41
N LYS A 165 -24.16 24.91 27.12
CA LYS A 165 -22.72 24.72 26.95
C LYS A 165 -22.11 24.22 28.25
N GLY A 166 -21.37 23.11 28.20
CA GLY A 166 -20.82 22.45 29.38
C GLY A 166 -21.84 21.57 30.14
N GLU A 167 -23.06 21.42 29.61
CA GLU A 167 -24.06 20.53 30.20
C GLU A 167 -23.75 19.08 29.87
N ARG A 168 -23.98 18.19 30.84
CA ARG A 168 -23.87 16.75 30.63
C ARG A 168 -25.10 16.24 29.92
N VAL A 169 -24.88 15.47 28.85
CA VAL A 169 -25.95 14.86 28.04
C VAL A 169 -25.81 13.34 28.02
N GLN A 170 -26.92 12.65 27.82
CA GLN A 170 -26.97 11.19 27.71
C GLN A 170 -27.00 10.77 26.23
N GLU A 171 -26.57 9.54 25.94
CA GLU A 171 -26.72 8.95 24.62
C GLU A 171 -28.17 8.95 24.15
N GLY A 172 -28.41 9.38 22.89
CA GLY A 172 -29.72 9.50 22.30
C GLY A 172 -30.51 10.73 22.76
N GLU A 173 -29.97 11.59 23.63
CA GLU A 173 -30.63 12.81 24.08
C GLU A 173 -30.57 13.90 22.98
N LYS A 174 -31.70 14.61 22.79
CA LYS A 174 -31.79 15.66 21.80
C LYS A 174 -31.07 16.92 22.27
N ILE A 175 -30.02 17.36 21.52
CA ILE A 175 -29.11 18.42 21.94
C ILE A 175 -29.28 19.73 21.20
N ALA A 176 -29.68 19.68 19.90
CA ALA A 176 -29.84 20.87 19.08
C ALA A 176 -30.89 20.69 17.97
N LEU A 177 -31.29 21.80 17.37
CA LEU A 177 -32.11 21.88 16.16
C LEU A 177 -31.31 22.64 15.08
N VAL A 178 -31.20 22.04 13.92
CA VAL A 178 -30.60 22.63 12.72
C VAL A 178 -31.72 22.86 11.70
N SER A 179 -31.76 24.04 11.14
CA SER A 179 -32.71 24.40 10.07
C SER A 179 -31.98 24.30 8.73
N LYS A 180 -32.58 23.61 7.78
CA LYS A 180 -32.16 23.57 6.39
C LYS A 180 -33.05 24.52 5.58
N GLU A 181 -32.45 25.33 4.74
CA GLU A 181 -33.15 26.28 3.91
C GLU A 181 -34.33 25.63 3.16
N ASN A 182 -35.57 26.15 3.39
CA ASN A 182 -36.80 25.63 2.80
C ASN A 182 -37.13 24.15 3.11
N ALA A 183 -36.76 23.67 4.31
CA ALA A 183 -37.02 22.30 4.76
C ALA A 183 -37.42 22.30 6.26
N GLU A 184 -37.90 21.16 6.77
CA GLU A 184 -38.19 20.96 8.18
C GLU A 184 -36.91 20.95 9.01
N ASP A 185 -37.04 21.35 10.30
CA ASP A 185 -35.92 21.33 11.24
C ASP A 185 -35.41 19.90 11.51
N ILE A 186 -34.11 19.76 11.52
CA ILE A 186 -33.42 18.48 11.78
C ILE A 186 -32.98 18.48 13.23
N ALA A 187 -33.33 17.46 13.99
CA ALA A 187 -32.88 17.28 15.35
C ALA A 187 -31.51 16.59 15.38
N ILE A 188 -30.60 17.12 16.19
CA ILE A 188 -29.32 16.52 16.50
C ILE A 188 -29.45 15.82 17.85
N TYR A 189 -28.96 14.56 17.89
CA TYR A 189 -28.95 13.74 19.09
C TYR A 189 -27.53 13.46 19.54
N SER A 190 -27.32 13.37 20.85
CA SER A 190 -26.00 12.98 21.38
C SER A 190 -25.67 11.54 21.01
N PRO A 191 -24.51 11.29 20.39
CA PRO A 191 -24.12 9.94 20.04
C PRO A 191 -23.66 9.09 21.24
N ASN A 192 -23.31 9.70 22.36
CA ASN A 192 -22.83 9.08 23.59
C ASN A 192 -23.17 9.94 24.80
N THR A 193 -22.90 9.43 26.01
CA THR A 193 -22.99 10.19 27.26
C THR A 193 -21.70 10.98 27.49
N GLY A 194 -21.80 12.27 27.81
CA GLY A 194 -20.65 13.14 28.02
C GLY A 194 -21.03 14.62 28.22
N THR A 195 -20.03 15.50 28.19
CA THR A 195 -20.19 16.94 28.34
C THR A 195 -20.15 17.64 26.98
N LEU A 196 -21.15 18.49 26.72
CA LEU A 196 -21.36 19.14 25.44
C LEU A 196 -20.56 20.46 25.35
N HIS A 197 -19.77 20.62 24.28
CA HIS A 197 -19.05 21.85 23.96
C HIS A 197 -19.53 22.40 22.60
N TYR A 198 -19.98 23.66 22.56
CA TYR A 198 -20.43 24.28 21.32
C TYR A 198 -19.24 24.65 20.41
N LEU A 199 -19.36 24.31 19.13
CA LEU A 199 -18.49 24.81 18.07
C LEU A 199 -19.17 25.96 17.30
N VAL A 200 -20.53 26.04 17.35
CA VAL A 200 -21.33 27.00 16.61
C VAL A 200 -22.30 27.71 17.58
N GLU A 201 -22.48 29.02 17.42
CA GLU A 201 -23.49 29.80 18.14
C GLU A 201 -24.84 29.75 17.43
N GLU A 202 -25.94 29.94 18.21
CA GLU A 202 -27.31 29.98 17.67
C GLU A 202 -27.47 31.08 16.61
N GLY A 203 -28.20 30.77 15.54
CA GLY A 203 -28.47 31.68 14.43
C GLY A 203 -27.36 31.74 13.37
N ASN A 204 -26.21 31.16 13.62
CA ASN A 204 -25.11 31.18 12.66
C ASN A 204 -25.36 30.18 11.53
N VAL A 205 -24.86 30.55 10.34
CA VAL A 205 -24.77 29.65 9.18
C VAL A 205 -23.70 28.63 9.46
N ILE A 206 -24.07 27.35 9.42
CA ILE A 206 -23.11 26.25 9.58
C ILE A 206 -22.46 25.92 8.23
N PHE A 207 -23.25 25.98 7.16
CA PHE A 207 -22.78 25.70 5.79
C PHE A 207 -23.48 26.61 4.78
N ASN A 208 -22.69 27.20 3.86
CA ASN A 208 -23.19 28.03 2.76
C ASN A 208 -22.63 27.51 1.41
N PRO A 209 -23.47 26.89 0.55
CA PRO A 209 -23.03 26.35 -0.72
C PRO A 209 -22.56 27.40 -1.74
N GLU A 210 -23.04 28.66 -1.63
CA GLU A 210 -22.71 29.74 -2.58
C GLU A 210 -21.20 30.13 -2.55
N ASN A 211 -20.60 30.11 -1.36
CA ASN A 211 -19.22 30.53 -1.18
C ASN A 211 -18.24 29.36 -1.14
N LYS A 212 -18.72 28.12 -0.95
CA LYS A 212 -17.88 26.96 -0.55
C LYS A 212 -16.92 27.26 0.61
N GLU A 213 -17.07 28.43 1.25
CA GLU A 213 -16.34 28.83 2.42
C GLU A 213 -17.02 28.21 3.63
N HIS A 214 -16.24 27.46 4.34
CA HIS A 214 -16.62 26.94 5.63
C HIS A 214 -16.66 28.10 6.62
N VAL A 215 -17.81 28.38 7.18
CA VAL A 215 -18.00 29.48 8.15
C VAL A 215 -17.32 29.20 9.50
N ILE A 216 -16.79 27.99 9.66
CA ILE A 216 -16.06 27.53 10.85
C ILE A 216 -14.64 27.19 10.42
N GLU A 217 -13.64 27.81 11.06
CA GLU A 217 -12.20 27.64 10.77
C GLU A 217 -11.65 26.22 10.99
N GLN A 218 -12.44 25.31 11.55
CA GLN A 218 -12.07 23.92 11.80
C GLN A 218 -13.19 22.99 11.34
N GLY A 219 -12.95 22.22 10.28
CA GLY A 219 -13.73 21.06 9.86
C GLY A 219 -15.24 21.24 9.78
N ALA A 220 -15.72 21.93 8.87
CA ALA A 220 -17.00 22.54 8.56
C ALA A 220 -18.32 21.76 8.70
N HIS A 221 -18.36 20.58 9.29
CA HIS A 221 -19.55 19.73 9.33
C HIS A 221 -20.02 19.38 10.74
N HIS A 222 -19.36 19.93 11.75
CA HIS A 222 -19.63 19.60 13.14
C HIS A 222 -20.22 20.81 13.88
N VAL A 223 -21.25 20.58 14.66
CA VAL A 223 -21.94 21.65 15.42
C VAL A 223 -21.46 21.74 16.85
N ALA A 224 -20.97 20.63 17.40
CA ALA A 224 -20.46 20.53 18.77
C ALA A 224 -19.40 19.45 18.87
N GLU A 225 -18.64 19.52 19.97
CA GLU A 225 -17.80 18.45 20.46
C GLU A 225 -18.41 17.87 21.74
N LEU A 226 -18.43 16.56 21.85
CA LEU A 226 -18.86 15.83 23.04
C LEU A 226 -17.63 15.20 23.70
N THR A 227 -17.26 15.69 24.88
CA THR A 227 -16.21 15.07 25.72
C THR A 227 -16.85 13.96 26.55
N PHE A 228 -16.33 12.75 26.45
CA PHE A 228 -16.87 11.60 27.18
C PHE A 228 -16.47 11.61 28.65
N ASP A 229 -17.34 11.08 29.53
CA ASP A 229 -17.04 10.93 30.97
C ASP A 229 -15.95 9.89 31.21
N GLU A 230 -15.90 8.85 30.36
CA GLU A 230 -14.83 7.84 30.33
C GLU A 230 -14.39 7.63 28.86
N PRO A 231 -13.09 7.47 28.62
CA PRO A 231 -12.59 7.22 27.27
C PRO A 231 -13.26 5.99 26.64
N ILE A 232 -13.70 6.10 25.40
CA ILE A 232 -14.40 5.04 24.67
C ILE A 232 -13.46 4.39 23.68
N ALA A 233 -13.44 3.05 23.65
CA ALA A 233 -12.65 2.30 22.69
C ALA A 233 -13.13 2.58 21.25
N LEU A 234 -12.21 3.02 20.40
CA LEU A 234 -12.50 3.28 18.99
C LEU A 234 -12.70 1.95 18.25
N LEU A 235 -13.81 1.83 17.54
CA LEU A 235 -14.15 0.64 16.77
C LEU A 235 -13.90 0.86 15.29
N HIS A 236 -13.52 -0.23 14.60
CA HIS A 236 -13.61 -0.30 13.16
C HIS A 236 -15.07 -0.36 12.69
N PRO A 237 -15.39 -0.04 11.42
CA PRO A 237 -16.75 -0.17 10.89
C PRO A 237 -17.39 -1.56 11.04
N ASN A 238 -16.56 -2.61 11.18
CA ASN A 238 -16.98 -4.01 11.41
C ASN A 238 -17.24 -4.34 12.89
N GLY A 239 -17.17 -3.34 13.79
CA GLY A 239 -17.40 -3.51 15.24
C GLY A 239 -16.21 -4.07 16.03
N THR A 240 -15.07 -4.36 15.40
CA THR A 240 -13.86 -4.79 16.12
C THR A 240 -13.12 -3.57 16.72
N GLN A 241 -12.52 -3.74 17.88
CA GLN A 241 -11.74 -2.68 18.52
C GLN A 241 -10.50 -2.34 17.72
N ARG A 242 -10.28 -1.03 17.49
CA ARG A 242 -9.07 -0.54 16.86
C ARG A 242 -7.89 -0.65 17.81
N LYS A 243 -6.82 -1.29 17.36
CA LYS A 243 -5.60 -1.48 18.14
C LYS A 243 -4.39 -0.91 17.41
N ASN A 244 -3.54 -0.20 18.12
CA ASN A 244 -2.22 0.22 17.67
C ASN A 244 -1.17 -0.78 18.18
N ALA A 245 -1.32 -2.05 17.80
CA ALA A 245 -0.36 -3.10 18.15
C ALA A 245 1.00 -2.85 17.49
N ILE A 246 2.07 -3.19 18.20
CA ILE A 246 3.45 -3.12 17.69
C ILE A 246 3.86 -4.50 17.17
N PRO A 247 3.73 -4.78 15.87
CA PRO A 247 4.03 -6.10 15.33
C PRO A 247 5.50 -6.48 15.57
N PHE A 248 5.77 -7.66 16.09
CA PHE A 248 7.12 -8.16 16.32
C PHE A 248 8.00 -8.03 15.08
N ILE A 249 7.45 -8.29 13.90
CA ILE A 249 8.17 -8.20 12.64
C ILE A 249 8.69 -6.78 12.35
N VAL A 250 7.94 -5.74 12.72
CA VAL A 250 8.35 -4.33 12.52
C VAL A 250 9.53 -4.01 13.43
N ILE A 251 9.45 -4.42 14.70
CA ILE A 251 10.55 -4.27 15.67
C ILE A 251 11.81 -4.96 15.15
N TRP A 252 11.65 -6.18 14.64
CA TRP A 252 12.75 -6.99 14.08
C TRP A 252 13.47 -6.28 12.94
N LEU A 253 12.72 -5.73 11.99
CA LEU A 253 13.25 -4.99 10.84
C LEU A 253 13.95 -3.69 11.24
N ILE A 254 13.38 -2.95 12.19
CA ILE A 254 13.95 -1.68 12.68
C ILE A 254 15.26 -1.92 13.42
N ILE A 255 15.26 -2.87 14.35
CA ILE A 255 16.48 -3.22 15.10
C ILE A 255 17.58 -3.65 14.12
N GLY A 256 17.24 -4.46 13.12
CA GLY A 256 18.17 -4.83 12.04
C GLY A 256 18.75 -3.63 11.32
N SER A 257 17.89 -2.73 10.88
CA SER A 257 18.28 -1.54 10.11
C SER A 257 19.18 -0.59 10.91
N ILE A 258 18.85 -0.33 12.17
CA ILE A 258 19.67 0.49 13.08
C ILE A 258 21.00 -0.20 13.38
N PHE A 259 20.97 -1.50 13.69
CA PHE A 259 22.20 -2.28 13.96
C PHE A 259 23.19 -2.20 12.81
N PHE A 260 22.75 -2.44 11.57
CA PHE A 260 23.66 -2.40 10.42
C PHE A 260 24.12 -0.98 10.11
N THR A 261 23.31 0.03 10.31
CA THR A 261 23.75 1.43 10.14
C THR A 261 24.89 1.78 11.10
N ILE A 262 24.77 1.41 12.38
CA ILE A 262 25.83 1.64 13.38
C ILE A 262 27.05 0.76 13.08
N LYS A 263 26.83 -0.53 12.80
CA LYS A 263 27.90 -1.52 12.57
C LYS A 263 28.79 -1.15 11.38
N LEU A 264 28.20 -0.54 10.33
CA LEU A 264 28.90 -0.11 9.12
C LEU A 264 29.34 1.36 9.16
N GLY A 265 29.20 2.04 10.30
CA GLY A 265 29.65 3.42 10.48
C GLY A 265 28.92 4.42 9.58
N PHE A 266 27.60 4.32 9.51
CA PHE A 266 26.73 5.18 8.71
C PHE A 266 27.11 5.18 7.22
N VAL A 267 27.28 4.00 6.66
CA VAL A 267 27.64 3.80 5.23
C VAL A 267 26.63 4.46 4.29
N ASN A 268 25.37 4.57 4.69
CA ASN A 268 24.31 5.26 3.98
C ASN A 268 24.60 6.76 3.76
N ILE A 269 25.38 7.41 4.62
CA ILE A 269 25.83 8.80 4.46
C ILE A 269 27.18 8.81 3.74
N SER A 270 28.18 8.14 4.31
CA SER A 270 29.58 8.21 3.83
C SER A 270 29.78 7.60 2.45
N GLY A 271 28.98 6.59 2.09
CA GLY A 271 29.05 5.86 0.83
C GLY A 271 28.11 6.37 -0.27
N PHE A 272 27.15 7.25 0.04
CA PHE A 272 26.07 7.61 -0.89
C PHE A 272 26.58 8.22 -2.21
N ARG A 273 27.59 9.10 -2.13
CA ARG A 273 28.18 9.70 -3.33
C ARG A 273 28.84 8.65 -4.24
N HIS A 274 29.47 7.64 -3.64
CA HIS A 274 30.05 6.52 -4.38
C HIS A 274 28.97 5.63 -5.00
N SER A 275 27.87 5.41 -4.30
CA SER A 275 26.70 4.68 -4.81
C SER A 275 26.14 5.28 -6.09
N ILE A 276 26.03 6.60 -6.15
CA ILE A 276 25.59 7.30 -7.37
C ILE A 276 26.63 7.12 -8.52
N ALA A 277 27.93 7.07 -8.21
CA ALA A 277 28.95 6.86 -9.23
C ALA A 277 28.88 5.43 -9.81
N LEU A 278 28.61 4.42 -8.97
CA LEU A 278 28.38 3.03 -9.37
C LEU A 278 27.10 2.90 -10.23
N ALA A 279 26.00 3.49 -9.77
CA ALA A 279 24.75 3.50 -10.52
C ALA A 279 24.90 4.17 -11.92
N LYS A 280 25.77 5.18 -12.05
CA LYS A 280 26.11 5.80 -13.33
C LYS A 280 27.08 4.99 -14.20
N GLY A 281 27.48 3.79 -13.77
CA GLY A 281 28.35 2.88 -14.51
C GLY A 281 29.84 3.28 -14.53
N LYS A 282 30.30 4.18 -13.65
CA LYS A 282 31.72 4.58 -13.62
C LYS A 282 32.69 3.46 -13.28
N PHE A 283 32.19 2.38 -12.69
CA PHE A 283 32.93 1.21 -12.25
C PHE A 283 32.48 -0.08 -12.94
N ASP A 284 31.71 0.02 -14.04
CA ASP A 284 31.24 -1.12 -14.80
C ASP A 284 32.40 -1.78 -15.56
N ASP A 285 32.82 -2.94 -15.12
CA ASP A 285 33.81 -3.77 -15.81
C ASP A 285 33.10 -4.71 -16.80
N PRO A 286 33.26 -4.53 -18.12
CA PRO A 286 32.57 -5.36 -19.12
C PRO A 286 33.01 -6.83 -19.09
N ASP A 287 34.21 -7.11 -18.60
CA ASP A 287 34.79 -8.46 -18.54
C ASP A 287 34.51 -9.18 -17.20
N ALA A 288 33.89 -8.46 -16.25
CA ALA A 288 33.51 -9.04 -14.96
C ALA A 288 32.43 -10.12 -15.11
N PRO A 289 32.49 -11.17 -14.25
CA PRO A 289 31.46 -12.21 -14.26
C PRO A 289 30.10 -11.66 -13.83
N GLY A 290 29.05 -12.03 -14.55
CA GLY A 290 27.69 -11.56 -14.34
C GLY A 290 26.93 -11.42 -15.64
N LYS A 291 25.67 -10.98 -15.58
CA LYS A 291 24.81 -10.80 -16.77
C LYS A 291 24.40 -9.36 -17.00
N ILE A 292 24.07 -8.62 -15.97
CA ILE A 292 23.47 -7.30 -16.03
C ILE A 292 24.38 -6.25 -15.39
N ARG A 293 24.30 -4.97 -15.81
CA ARG A 293 25.08 -3.88 -15.24
C ARG A 293 24.56 -3.50 -13.85
N HIS A 294 25.35 -2.80 -13.04
CA HIS A 294 24.92 -2.28 -11.73
C HIS A 294 23.63 -1.49 -11.81
N PHE A 295 23.50 -0.57 -12.76
CA PHE A 295 22.26 0.19 -12.99
C PHE A 295 21.04 -0.72 -13.28
N GLN A 296 21.23 -1.76 -14.09
CA GLN A 296 20.17 -2.72 -14.41
C GLN A 296 19.77 -3.58 -13.20
N ALA A 297 20.73 -3.96 -12.37
CA ALA A 297 20.44 -4.69 -11.12
C ALA A 297 19.63 -3.80 -10.16
N MET A 298 20.08 -2.56 -9.96
CA MET A 298 19.38 -1.55 -9.15
C MET A 298 17.97 -1.28 -9.68
N THR A 299 17.80 -1.01 -10.97
CA THR A 299 16.46 -0.73 -11.51
C THR A 299 15.55 -1.94 -11.48
N THR A 300 16.08 -3.17 -11.58
CA THR A 300 15.29 -4.39 -11.38
C THR A 300 14.83 -4.52 -9.92
N ALA A 301 15.70 -4.18 -8.97
CA ALA A 301 15.34 -4.19 -7.54
C ALA A 301 14.35 -3.06 -7.19
N VAL A 302 14.60 -1.82 -7.65
CA VAL A 302 13.66 -0.69 -7.50
C VAL A 302 12.31 -1.00 -8.16
N SER A 303 12.29 -1.71 -9.28
CA SER A 303 11.05 -2.15 -9.94
C SER A 303 10.20 -3.08 -9.08
N ALA A 304 10.83 -3.89 -8.23
CA ALA A 304 10.10 -4.76 -7.32
C ALA A 304 9.49 -4.01 -6.13
N THR A 305 10.16 -2.96 -5.65
CA THR A 305 9.80 -2.20 -4.45
C THR A 305 8.93 -0.98 -4.77
N VAL A 306 9.28 -0.19 -5.80
CA VAL A 306 8.47 0.96 -6.24
C VAL A 306 7.23 0.44 -6.97
N GLY A 307 6.16 0.35 -6.22
CA GLY A 307 4.89 -0.20 -6.65
C GLY A 307 3.71 0.50 -5.97
N LEU A 308 2.63 -0.22 -5.84
CA LEU A 308 1.42 0.26 -5.15
C LEU A 308 1.63 0.61 -3.68
N GLY A 309 2.62 0.00 -3.03
CA GLY A 309 3.00 0.33 -1.65
C GLY A 309 3.36 1.81 -1.45
N ASN A 310 3.96 2.44 -2.47
CA ASN A 310 4.40 3.83 -2.43
C ASN A 310 3.25 4.83 -2.66
N ILE A 311 2.13 4.39 -3.18
CA ILE A 311 0.93 5.21 -3.47
C ILE A 311 -0.17 4.86 -2.47
N ALA A 312 -0.80 3.69 -2.63
CA ALA A 312 -1.87 3.23 -1.76
C ALA A 312 -1.42 3.00 -0.32
N GLY A 313 -0.24 2.39 -0.13
CA GLY A 313 0.31 2.14 1.20
C GLY A 313 0.62 3.41 1.97
N VAL A 314 1.14 4.45 1.30
CA VAL A 314 1.38 5.76 1.90
C VAL A 314 0.07 6.46 2.23
N ALA A 315 -0.92 6.43 1.33
CA ALA A 315 -2.23 7.00 1.59
C ALA A 315 -2.89 6.35 2.83
N VAL A 316 -2.81 5.02 2.96
CA VAL A 316 -3.25 4.31 4.17
C VAL A 316 -2.45 4.75 5.42
N ALA A 317 -1.13 4.95 5.29
CA ALA A 317 -0.32 5.43 6.42
C ALA A 317 -0.76 6.83 6.88
N ILE A 318 -1.04 7.71 5.94
CA ILE A 318 -1.45 9.09 6.22
C ILE A 318 -2.88 9.12 6.79
N SER A 319 -3.82 8.35 6.25
CA SER A 319 -5.19 8.30 6.78
C SER A 319 -5.28 7.69 8.19
N LEU A 320 -4.38 6.75 8.54
CA LEU A 320 -4.37 6.10 9.85
C LEU A 320 -3.47 6.79 10.88
N GLY A 321 -2.33 7.32 10.44
CA GLY A 321 -1.29 7.89 11.28
C GLY A 321 -1.15 9.41 11.17
N GLY A 322 -1.97 10.05 10.33
CA GLY A 322 -1.86 11.48 10.05
C GLY A 322 -0.56 11.87 9.36
N ALA A 323 -0.34 13.16 9.20
CA ALA A 323 0.84 13.72 8.55
C ALA A 323 2.17 13.30 9.20
N GLY A 324 2.18 13.04 10.51
CA GLY A 324 3.37 12.63 11.27
C GLY A 324 3.97 11.29 10.83
N ALA A 325 3.17 10.39 10.24
CA ALA A 325 3.66 9.13 9.70
C ALA A 325 4.74 9.33 8.61
N THR A 326 4.67 10.43 7.86
CA THR A 326 5.67 10.81 6.85
C THR A 326 7.08 10.91 7.43
N PHE A 327 7.21 11.57 8.59
CA PHE A 327 8.51 11.72 9.27
C PHE A 327 9.11 10.35 9.60
N TRP A 328 8.32 9.45 10.18
CA TRP A 328 8.81 8.14 10.59
C TRP A 328 9.10 7.22 9.40
N MET A 329 8.33 7.34 8.31
CA MET A 329 8.64 6.64 7.06
C MET A 329 9.98 7.08 6.48
N PHE A 330 10.27 8.39 6.46
CA PHE A 330 11.54 8.93 5.99
C PHE A 330 12.72 8.42 6.81
N ILE A 331 12.60 8.45 8.15
CA ILE A 331 13.63 7.95 9.07
C ILE A 331 13.86 6.44 8.88
N ALA A 332 12.80 5.65 8.73
CA ALA A 332 12.92 4.21 8.47
C ALA A 332 13.63 3.94 7.13
N GLY A 333 13.28 4.67 6.08
CA GLY A 333 13.97 4.59 4.78
C GLY A 333 15.46 4.87 4.87
N PHE A 334 15.84 5.86 5.67
CA PHE A 334 17.26 6.19 5.92
C PHE A 334 18.04 5.02 6.56
N PHE A 335 17.48 4.37 7.57
CA PHE A 335 18.11 3.20 8.19
C PHE A 335 18.08 1.96 7.28
N ALA A 336 17.02 1.79 6.50
CA ALA A 336 16.84 0.68 5.57
C ALA A 336 17.98 0.58 4.54
N MET A 337 18.58 1.69 4.13
CA MET A 337 19.69 1.73 3.18
C MET A 337 20.85 0.83 3.60
N SER A 338 21.24 0.88 4.87
CA SER A 338 22.37 0.07 5.38
C SER A 338 22.06 -1.42 5.41
N LEU A 339 20.81 -1.80 5.63
CA LEU A 339 20.38 -3.19 5.59
C LEU A 339 20.40 -3.75 4.16
N LYS A 340 19.91 -2.99 3.18
CA LYS A 340 20.02 -3.32 1.74
C LYS A 340 21.47 -3.50 1.29
N PHE A 341 22.38 -2.64 1.75
CA PHE A 341 23.81 -2.78 1.49
C PHE A 341 24.34 -4.18 1.83
N VAL A 342 24.01 -4.67 3.04
CA VAL A 342 24.47 -5.97 3.52
C VAL A 342 23.89 -7.12 2.69
N GLU A 343 22.58 -7.07 2.43
CA GLU A 343 21.86 -8.09 1.64
C GLU A 343 22.47 -8.27 0.26
N CYS A 344 22.63 -7.16 -0.47
CA CYS A 344 23.11 -7.20 -1.85
C CYS A 344 24.58 -7.56 -1.93
N THR A 345 25.42 -7.10 -0.98
CA THR A 345 26.79 -7.55 -0.84
C THR A 345 26.89 -9.08 -0.70
N LEU A 346 26.16 -9.65 0.24
CA LEU A 346 26.17 -11.11 0.47
C LEU A 346 25.56 -11.87 -0.70
N GLY A 347 24.52 -11.32 -1.34
CA GLY A 347 23.90 -11.90 -2.53
C GLY A 347 24.88 -12.12 -3.66
N VAL A 348 25.76 -11.15 -3.91
CA VAL A 348 26.84 -11.27 -4.90
C VAL A 348 27.99 -12.14 -4.41
N LYS A 349 28.41 -11.98 -3.15
CA LYS A 349 29.57 -12.71 -2.58
C LYS A 349 29.39 -14.23 -2.60
N TYR A 350 28.19 -14.70 -2.33
CA TYR A 350 27.87 -16.13 -2.25
C TYR A 350 27.12 -16.66 -3.47
N ARG A 351 27.13 -15.93 -4.59
CA ARG A 351 26.53 -16.40 -5.83
C ARG A 351 27.30 -17.54 -6.45
N THR A 352 26.62 -18.38 -7.20
CA THR A 352 27.21 -19.45 -8.01
C THR A 352 26.89 -19.17 -9.48
N ILE A 353 27.91 -19.15 -10.32
CA ILE A 353 27.77 -19.02 -11.77
C ILE A 353 28.06 -20.41 -12.38
N LYS A 354 27.09 -20.93 -13.13
CA LYS A 354 27.22 -22.21 -13.82
C LYS A 354 27.91 -22.06 -15.17
N GLU A 355 28.40 -23.19 -15.72
CA GLU A 355 29.06 -23.24 -17.04
C GLU A 355 28.14 -22.68 -18.16
N ASP A 356 26.83 -22.86 -18.05
CA ASP A 356 25.84 -22.30 -18.99
C ASP A 356 25.55 -20.80 -18.78
N GLY A 357 26.30 -20.14 -17.90
CA GLY A 357 26.17 -18.72 -17.58
C GLY A 357 24.97 -18.38 -16.70
N ARG A 358 24.18 -19.35 -16.22
CA ARG A 358 23.10 -19.09 -15.26
C ARG A 358 23.65 -18.74 -13.89
N ILE A 359 23.09 -17.69 -13.29
CA ILE A 359 23.52 -17.19 -11.98
C ILE A 359 22.49 -17.56 -10.93
N PHE A 360 22.96 -18.13 -9.83
CA PHE A 360 22.19 -18.47 -8.65
C PHE A 360 22.81 -17.75 -7.45
N GLY A 361 22.04 -16.87 -6.82
CA GLY A 361 22.49 -16.06 -5.69
C GLY A 361 21.30 -15.61 -4.85
N GLY A 362 21.53 -14.66 -3.97
CA GLY A 362 20.55 -14.18 -3.02
C GLY A 362 20.56 -14.96 -1.70
N PRO A 363 19.53 -14.78 -0.85
CA PRO A 363 19.50 -15.31 0.51
C PRO A 363 19.67 -16.82 0.59
N MET A 364 19.04 -17.58 -0.31
CA MET A 364 19.20 -19.04 -0.32
C MET A 364 20.66 -19.48 -0.35
N ASN A 365 21.47 -18.75 -1.12
CA ASN A 365 22.89 -19.08 -1.30
C ASN A 365 23.73 -18.63 -0.11
N TYR A 366 23.62 -17.38 0.34
CA TYR A 366 24.46 -16.94 1.45
C TYR A 366 24.05 -17.54 2.80
N LEU A 367 22.76 -17.82 3.01
CA LEU A 367 22.33 -18.59 4.19
C LEU A 367 22.92 -19.99 4.18
N ARG A 368 22.85 -20.70 3.05
CA ARG A 368 23.39 -22.05 2.95
C ARG A 368 24.90 -22.06 3.06
N TYR A 369 25.62 -21.38 2.17
CA TYR A 369 27.07 -21.47 2.05
C TYR A 369 27.81 -20.58 3.05
N GLY A 370 27.25 -19.40 3.39
CA GLY A 370 27.84 -18.49 4.36
C GLY A 370 27.82 -19.06 5.78
N LEU A 371 26.72 -19.73 6.17
CA LEU A 371 26.63 -20.37 7.49
C LEU A 371 27.42 -21.70 7.52
N GLU A 372 27.49 -22.45 6.40
CA GLU A 372 28.31 -23.66 6.32
C GLU A 372 29.80 -23.36 6.57
N LYS A 373 30.35 -22.25 6.02
CA LYS A 373 31.72 -21.79 6.31
C LYS A 373 31.97 -21.48 7.80
N ARG A 374 30.89 -21.30 8.59
CA ARG A 374 30.92 -21.02 10.02
C ARG A 374 30.56 -22.22 10.89
N ASN A 375 30.62 -23.43 10.31
CA ASN A 375 30.25 -24.68 10.96
C ASN A 375 28.76 -24.75 11.38
N MET A 376 27.88 -23.94 10.76
CA MET A 376 26.42 -23.87 11.05
C MET A 376 25.61 -24.47 9.89
N LYS A 377 26.06 -25.54 9.25
CA LYS A 377 25.48 -26.15 8.05
C LYS A 377 23.98 -26.49 8.19
N GLY A 378 23.57 -27.06 9.34
CA GLY A 378 22.18 -27.44 9.61
C GLY A 378 21.26 -26.22 9.62
N LEU A 379 21.64 -25.20 10.39
CA LEU A 379 20.91 -23.92 10.46
C LEU A 379 20.86 -23.25 9.08
N GLY A 380 21.99 -23.19 8.37
CA GLY A 380 22.05 -22.58 7.04
C GLY A 380 21.13 -23.26 6.03
N LYS A 381 21.05 -24.59 6.03
CA LYS A 381 20.14 -25.33 5.16
C LYS A 381 18.67 -25.05 5.52
N PHE A 382 18.34 -25.05 6.82
CA PHE A 382 16.98 -24.78 7.29
C PHE A 382 16.53 -23.36 6.90
N LEU A 383 17.32 -22.33 7.20
CA LEU A 383 16.99 -20.94 6.89
C LEU A 383 16.89 -20.71 5.37
N ALA A 384 17.75 -21.33 4.56
CA ALA A 384 17.70 -21.20 3.10
C ALA A 384 16.44 -21.84 2.49
N VAL A 385 16.02 -23.01 3.00
CA VAL A 385 14.76 -23.66 2.56
C VAL A 385 13.55 -22.85 3.01
N LEU A 386 13.53 -22.38 4.26
CA LEU A 386 12.45 -21.53 4.78
C LEU A 386 12.32 -20.26 3.93
N PHE A 387 13.45 -19.57 3.67
CA PHE A 387 13.45 -18.39 2.80
C PHE A 387 12.88 -18.71 1.41
N ALA A 388 13.29 -19.83 0.81
CA ALA A 388 12.84 -20.21 -0.52
C ALA A 388 11.32 -20.49 -0.57
N VAL A 389 10.77 -21.16 0.44
CA VAL A 389 9.31 -21.42 0.55
C VAL A 389 8.55 -20.11 0.65
N LEU A 390 8.98 -19.23 1.57
CA LEU A 390 8.38 -17.91 1.75
C LEU A 390 8.51 -17.04 0.49
N GLY A 391 9.66 -17.09 -0.19
CA GLY A 391 9.90 -16.35 -1.43
C GLY A 391 9.03 -16.79 -2.60
N VAL A 392 8.67 -18.06 -2.68
CA VAL A 392 7.69 -18.55 -3.66
C VAL A 392 6.30 -17.99 -3.32
N GLY A 393 5.87 -18.09 -2.05
CA GLY A 393 4.59 -17.54 -1.60
C GLY A 393 4.48 -16.03 -1.83
N ALA A 394 5.51 -15.28 -1.43
CA ALA A 394 5.60 -13.83 -1.63
C ALA A 394 5.51 -13.44 -3.11
N SER A 395 6.14 -14.23 -4.00
CA SER A 395 6.09 -13.96 -5.44
C SER A 395 4.71 -14.15 -6.04
N PHE A 396 3.90 -15.09 -5.55
CA PHE A 396 2.53 -15.28 -6.01
C PHE A 396 1.55 -14.28 -5.39
N GLY A 397 1.74 -13.92 -4.12
CA GLY A 397 0.92 -12.93 -3.41
C GLY A 397 1.26 -11.49 -3.80
N GLY A 398 2.19 -10.87 -3.07
CA GLY A 398 2.54 -9.46 -3.19
C GLY A 398 3.18 -9.08 -4.51
N GLY A 399 4.03 -9.96 -5.05
CA GLY A 399 4.70 -9.76 -6.33
C GLY A 399 3.84 -10.04 -7.58
N ASN A 400 2.60 -10.51 -7.41
CA ASN A 400 1.75 -10.92 -8.53
C ASN A 400 0.27 -10.57 -8.31
N MET A 401 -0.46 -11.36 -7.50
CA MET A 401 -1.92 -11.22 -7.35
C MET A 401 -2.33 -9.83 -6.87
N LEU A 402 -1.65 -9.28 -5.87
CA LEU A 402 -1.90 -7.94 -5.36
C LEU A 402 -1.70 -6.88 -6.45
N GLN A 403 -0.62 -6.98 -7.20
CA GLN A 403 -0.31 -6.03 -8.28
C GLN A 403 -1.35 -6.08 -9.39
N SER A 404 -1.75 -7.30 -9.79
CA SER A 404 -2.74 -7.52 -10.83
C SER A 404 -4.14 -7.03 -10.42
N ASN A 405 -4.53 -7.28 -9.18
CA ASN A 405 -5.80 -6.82 -8.61
C ASN A 405 -5.88 -5.30 -8.60
N GLN A 406 -4.89 -4.65 -7.99
CA GLN A 406 -4.89 -3.19 -7.86
C GLN A 406 -4.77 -2.47 -9.20
N ALA A 407 -3.99 -3.04 -10.15
CA ALA A 407 -3.93 -2.50 -11.51
C ALA A 407 -5.29 -2.59 -12.20
N PHE A 408 -6.03 -3.68 -12.00
CA PHE A 408 -7.38 -3.83 -12.54
C PHE A 408 -8.33 -2.80 -11.93
N GLU A 409 -8.38 -2.68 -10.61
CA GLU A 409 -9.28 -1.76 -9.90
C GLU A 409 -9.10 -0.32 -10.38
N ILE A 410 -7.86 0.18 -10.45
CA ILE A 410 -7.62 1.56 -10.86
C ILE A 410 -7.87 1.79 -12.36
N VAL A 411 -7.60 0.81 -13.23
CA VAL A 411 -7.87 0.93 -14.66
C VAL A 411 -9.38 0.83 -14.91
N ALA A 412 -10.09 -0.05 -14.20
CA ALA A 412 -11.53 -0.21 -14.31
C ALA A 412 -12.30 1.02 -13.77
N SER A 413 -11.75 1.74 -12.78
CA SER A 413 -12.35 3.01 -12.32
C SER A 413 -12.30 4.10 -13.39
N GLN A 414 -11.27 4.10 -14.25
CA GLN A 414 -11.13 5.08 -15.33
C GLN A 414 -11.78 4.61 -16.65
N ILE A 415 -11.96 3.31 -16.85
CA ILE A 415 -12.53 2.71 -18.06
C ILE A 415 -13.74 1.86 -17.68
N PRO A 416 -14.97 2.42 -17.65
CA PRO A 416 -16.16 1.70 -17.19
C PRO A 416 -16.47 0.40 -17.95
N LEU A 417 -16.02 0.29 -19.22
CA LEU A 417 -16.16 -0.93 -20.01
C LEU A 417 -15.45 -2.15 -19.40
N LEU A 418 -14.42 -1.93 -18.58
CA LEU A 418 -13.66 -3.00 -17.93
C LEU A 418 -14.27 -3.45 -16.59
N GLN A 419 -15.25 -2.72 -16.05
CA GLN A 419 -15.90 -3.11 -14.79
C GLN A 419 -16.52 -4.51 -14.90
N GLY A 420 -16.22 -5.38 -13.93
CA GLY A 420 -16.64 -6.78 -13.94
C GLY A 420 -15.87 -7.70 -14.89
N HIS A 421 -14.89 -7.19 -15.64
CA HIS A 421 -14.14 -7.95 -16.64
C HIS A 421 -12.70 -8.27 -16.22
N GLY A 422 -12.44 -8.45 -14.92
CA GLY A 422 -11.11 -8.73 -14.37
C GLY A 422 -10.41 -9.94 -15.00
N PHE A 423 -11.14 -10.98 -15.34
CA PHE A 423 -10.60 -12.16 -16.01
C PHE A 423 -9.94 -11.83 -17.37
N TYR A 424 -10.63 -11.07 -18.22
CA TYR A 424 -10.09 -10.68 -19.53
C TYR A 424 -8.92 -9.70 -19.41
N PHE A 425 -9.01 -8.74 -18.47
CA PHE A 425 -7.90 -7.87 -18.13
C PHE A 425 -6.68 -8.67 -17.69
N GLY A 426 -6.88 -9.65 -16.79
CA GLY A 426 -5.84 -10.54 -16.29
C GLY A 426 -5.14 -11.34 -17.38
N ILE A 427 -5.88 -11.85 -18.38
CA ILE A 427 -5.30 -12.54 -19.56
C ILE A 427 -4.41 -11.58 -20.35
N GLY A 428 -4.90 -10.38 -20.68
CA GLY A 428 -4.11 -9.37 -21.39
C GLY A 428 -2.83 -9.00 -20.64
N PHE A 429 -2.97 -8.83 -19.33
CA PHE A 429 -1.84 -8.48 -18.46
C PHE A 429 -0.83 -9.63 -18.32
N ALA A 430 -1.30 -10.88 -18.22
CA ALA A 430 -0.45 -12.07 -18.19
C ALA A 430 0.34 -12.23 -19.50
N VAL A 431 -0.26 -11.94 -20.66
CA VAL A 431 0.44 -11.95 -21.95
C VAL A 431 1.56 -10.91 -21.96
N LEU A 432 1.31 -9.67 -21.51
CA LEU A 432 2.32 -8.60 -21.48
C LEU A 432 3.49 -8.98 -20.57
N VAL A 433 3.22 -9.48 -19.36
CA VAL A 433 4.25 -9.94 -18.44
C VAL A 433 4.98 -11.15 -19.00
N GLY A 434 4.25 -12.10 -19.61
CA GLY A 434 4.80 -13.32 -20.22
C GLY A 434 5.86 -13.05 -21.28
N ILE A 435 5.63 -12.08 -22.15
CA ILE A 435 6.58 -11.68 -23.20
C ILE A 435 7.94 -11.29 -22.60
N VAL A 436 7.94 -10.63 -21.43
CA VAL A 436 9.17 -10.17 -20.79
C VAL A 436 9.85 -11.29 -20.02
N ILE A 437 9.10 -12.04 -19.20
CA ILE A 437 9.69 -13.02 -18.28
C ILE A 437 10.24 -14.26 -18.98
N ILE A 438 9.75 -14.58 -20.19
CA ILE A 438 10.29 -15.70 -20.98
C ILE A 438 11.77 -15.48 -21.27
N GLY A 439 12.20 -14.26 -21.57
CA GLY A 439 13.59 -13.92 -21.86
C GLY A 439 14.55 -13.94 -20.65
N GLY A 440 14.03 -14.22 -19.45
CA GLY A 440 14.83 -14.27 -18.19
C GLY A 440 15.38 -12.93 -17.74
N ILE A 441 16.44 -12.97 -16.90
CA ILE A 441 16.97 -11.76 -16.25
C ILE A 441 17.45 -10.68 -17.24
N ASP A 442 17.98 -11.07 -18.37
CA ASP A 442 18.46 -10.13 -19.40
C ASP A 442 17.30 -9.30 -19.97
N SER A 443 16.17 -9.95 -20.29
CA SER A 443 14.96 -9.27 -20.77
C SER A 443 14.33 -8.42 -19.69
N ILE A 444 14.21 -8.95 -18.48
CA ILE A 444 13.68 -8.25 -17.31
C ILE A 444 14.47 -6.96 -17.07
N ALA A 445 15.79 -7.06 -16.95
CA ALA A 445 16.66 -5.91 -16.70
C ALA A 445 16.62 -4.86 -17.82
N ASN A 446 16.48 -5.29 -19.07
CA ASN A 446 16.33 -4.37 -20.21
C ASN A 446 15.00 -3.61 -20.18
N VAL A 447 13.93 -4.22 -19.71
CA VAL A 447 12.62 -3.58 -19.57
C VAL A 447 12.62 -2.65 -18.35
N THR A 448 13.02 -3.15 -17.18
CA THR A 448 13.00 -2.38 -15.94
C THR A 448 13.91 -1.17 -15.97
N SER A 449 15.09 -1.26 -16.62
CA SER A 449 16.01 -0.13 -16.77
C SER A 449 15.48 1.04 -17.61
N LYS A 450 14.38 0.84 -18.34
CA LYS A 450 13.70 1.88 -19.12
C LYS A 450 12.38 2.30 -18.47
N VAL A 451 11.59 1.32 -18.02
CA VAL A 451 10.26 1.57 -17.44
C VAL A 451 10.38 2.29 -16.10
N VAL A 452 11.28 1.84 -15.21
CA VAL A 452 11.39 2.40 -13.86
C VAL A 452 11.76 3.88 -13.84
N PRO A 453 12.81 4.34 -14.54
CA PRO A 453 13.12 5.77 -14.57
C PRO A 453 11.99 6.60 -15.19
N PHE A 454 11.33 6.08 -16.23
CA PHE A 454 10.22 6.75 -16.88
C PHE A 454 9.02 6.92 -15.95
N MET A 455 8.56 5.82 -15.32
CA MET A 455 7.40 5.86 -14.43
C MET A 455 7.66 6.73 -13.19
N ALA A 456 8.87 6.63 -12.60
CA ALA A 456 9.26 7.44 -11.45
C ALA A 456 9.30 8.93 -11.82
N LEU A 457 9.84 9.27 -13.00
CA LEU A 457 9.89 10.66 -13.49
C LEU A 457 8.48 11.23 -13.66
N VAL A 458 7.58 10.50 -14.35
CA VAL A 458 6.19 10.94 -14.57
C VAL A 458 5.49 11.17 -13.22
N TYR A 459 5.65 10.24 -12.28
CA TYR A 459 5.04 10.35 -10.96
C TYR A 459 5.58 11.54 -10.16
N ILE A 460 6.92 11.68 -10.08
CA ILE A 460 7.57 12.78 -9.33
C ILE A 460 7.21 14.13 -9.93
N VAL A 461 7.18 14.27 -11.27
CA VAL A 461 6.76 15.51 -11.93
C VAL A 461 5.32 15.84 -11.59
N GLY A 462 4.41 14.86 -11.61
CA GLY A 462 3.03 15.05 -11.17
C GLY A 462 2.94 15.55 -9.73
N CYS A 463 3.65 14.91 -8.81
CA CYS A 463 3.72 15.33 -7.41
C CYS A 463 4.23 16.79 -7.28
N LEU A 464 5.31 17.13 -7.99
CA LEU A 464 5.88 18.47 -7.94
C LEU A 464 4.93 19.54 -8.48
N ILE A 465 4.12 19.20 -9.49
CA ILE A 465 3.08 20.12 -10.01
C ILE A 465 2.02 20.35 -8.91
N VAL A 466 1.48 19.29 -8.30
CA VAL A 466 0.46 19.44 -7.24
C VAL A 466 1.00 20.22 -6.05
N ILE A 467 2.23 19.92 -5.59
CA ILE A 467 2.88 20.66 -4.50
C ILE A 467 3.10 22.13 -4.90
N GLY A 468 3.53 22.38 -6.15
CA GLY A 468 3.76 23.73 -6.66
C GLY A 468 2.50 24.59 -6.68
N PHE A 469 1.35 24.02 -7.06
CA PHE A 469 0.06 24.72 -7.03
C PHE A 469 -0.44 25.03 -5.61
N ASN A 470 0.01 24.25 -4.61
CA ASN A 470 -0.35 24.42 -3.21
C ASN A 470 0.82 24.93 -2.35
N ILE A 471 1.80 25.61 -2.95
CA ILE A 471 3.07 26.00 -2.29
C ILE A 471 2.84 26.92 -1.08
N GLU A 472 1.75 27.69 -1.05
CA GLU A 472 1.37 28.54 0.08
C GLU A 472 1.11 27.72 1.37
N ASN A 473 0.74 26.45 1.23
CA ASN A 473 0.52 25.54 2.36
C ASN A 473 1.82 24.91 2.92
N ILE A 474 3.00 25.30 2.42
CA ILE A 474 4.28 24.68 2.80
C ILE A 474 4.53 24.74 4.32
N GLY A 475 4.24 25.89 4.95
CA GLY A 475 4.40 26.07 6.39
C GLY A 475 3.50 25.14 7.20
N ASN A 476 2.23 25.06 6.82
CA ASN A 476 1.24 24.21 7.46
C ASN A 476 1.56 22.74 7.27
N ALA A 477 1.97 22.32 6.07
CA ALA A 477 2.32 20.94 5.76
C ALA A 477 3.51 20.45 6.62
N PHE A 478 4.59 21.23 6.68
CA PHE A 478 5.73 20.85 7.53
C PHE A 478 5.38 20.91 9.02
N SER A 479 4.59 21.91 9.46
CA SER A 479 4.08 21.97 10.83
C SER A 479 3.26 20.73 11.18
N ALA A 480 2.34 20.30 10.30
CA ALA A 480 1.55 19.08 10.48
C ALA A 480 2.42 17.83 10.60
N ILE A 481 3.46 17.69 9.74
CA ILE A 481 4.39 16.56 9.78
C ILE A 481 5.15 16.52 11.12
N PHE A 482 5.78 17.63 11.53
CA PHE A 482 6.62 17.64 12.74
C PHE A 482 5.78 17.59 14.01
N ASN A 483 4.67 18.32 14.09
CA ASN A 483 3.78 18.29 15.24
C ASN A 483 3.08 16.93 15.36
N GLY A 484 2.62 16.35 14.26
CA GLY A 484 2.03 15.01 14.25
C GLY A 484 3.02 13.91 14.64
N ALA A 485 4.32 14.09 14.34
CA ALA A 485 5.36 13.12 14.69
C ALA A 485 5.92 13.26 16.09
N LEU A 486 6.03 14.49 16.63
CA LEU A 486 6.89 14.78 17.80
C LEU A 486 6.18 15.59 18.89
N SER A 487 4.90 15.98 18.75
CA SER A 487 4.22 16.79 19.77
C SER A 487 4.00 16.03 21.09
N PRO A 488 3.92 16.73 22.24
CA PRO A 488 3.60 16.11 23.52
C PRO A 488 2.21 15.45 23.54
N GLN A 489 1.25 15.98 22.77
CA GLN A 489 -0.08 15.39 22.60
C GLN A 489 0.01 14.08 21.80
N ALA A 490 0.81 14.05 20.73
CA ALA A 490 1.12 12.81 20.01
C ALA A 490 1.79 11.79 20.94
N MET A 491 2.68 12.25 21.86
CA MET A 491 3.38 11.36 22.82
C MET A 491 2.47 10.74 23.87
N LYS A 492 1.33 11.36 24.22
CA LYS A 492 0.42 10.86 25.27
C LYS A 492 -0.55 9.76 24.83
N GLY A 493 -0.87 9.64 23.56
CA GLY A 493 -1.84 8.62 23.09
C GLY A 493 -1.64 8.15 21.64
N GLY A 494 -1.00 8.97 20.79
CA GLY A 494 -0.85 8.70 19.36
C GLY A 494 0.57 8.45 18.88
N PHE A 495 1.60 8.87 19.64
CA PHE A 495 3.00 8.78 19.21
C PHE A 495 3.43 7.39 18.77
N LEU A 496 3.18 6.37 19.60
CA LEU A 496 3.53 4.99 19.25
C LEU A 496 2.76 4.52 18.03
N GLY A 497 1.48 4.86 17.91
CA GLY A 497 0.66 4.52 16.75
C GLY A 497 1.20 5.14 15.46
N VAL A 498 1.47 6.44 15.44
CA VAL A 498 2.02 7.16 14.29
C VAL A 498 3.40 6.63 13.89
N LEU A 499 4.28 6.43 14.89
CA LEU A 499 5.60 5.84 14.70
C LEU A 499 5.50 4.45 14.06
N ILE A 500 4.67 3.56 14.64
CA ILE A 500 4.53 2.17 14.18
C ILE A 500 3.99 2.14 12.75
N ILE A 501 2.94 2.90 12.46
CA ILE A 501 2.34 2.97 11.13
C ILE A 501 3.38 3.43 10.11
N GLY A 502 4.10 4.52 10.41
CA GLY A 502 5.16 5.04 9.54
C GLY A 502 6.27 4.02 9.29
N LEU A 503 6.77 3.36 10.35
CA LEU A 503 7.82 2.35 10.28
C LEU A 503 7.36 1.08 9.53
N GLN A 504 6.14 0.62 9.79
CA GLN A 504 5.55 -0.54 9.12
C GLN A 504 5.43 -0.29 7.61
N ARG A 505 4.91 0.85 7.20
CA ARG A 505 4.75 1.18 5.78
C ARG A 505 6.08 1.38 5.07
N ALA A 506 7.08 1.97 5.73
CA ALA A 506 8.42 2.06 5.19
C ALA A 506 9.09 0.68 4.99
N ALA A 507 8.86 -0.25 5.92
CA ALA A 507 9.37 -1.62 5.80
C ALA A 507 8.74 -2.36 4.61
N PHE A 508 7.43 -2.17 4.38
CA PHE A 508 6.74 -2.69 3.21
C PHE A 508 7.25 -2.08 1.91
N SER A 509 7.41 -0.76 1.87
CA SER A 509 7.86 -0.05 0.68
C SER A 509 9.27 -0.47 0.30
N SER A 510 10.25 -0.36 1.22
CA SER A 510 11.65 -0.59 0.91
C SER A 510 12.04 -2.07 0.74
N GLU A 511 11.26 -3.00 1.27
CA GLU A 511 11.61 -4.44 1.38
C GLU A 511 13.01 -4.68 1.98
N ALA A 512 13.57 -3.72 2.73
CA ALA A 512 14.86 -3.88 3.36
C ALA A 512 14.76 -4.89 4.53
N GLY A 513 15.66 -5.86 4.56
CA GLY A 513 15.58 -6.97 5.51
C GLY A 513 14.84 -8.19 4.97
N VAL A 514 14.05 -8.03 3.90
CA VAL A 514 13.34 -9.12 3.23
C VAL A 514 14.29 -10.01 2.42
N GLY A 515 15.33 -9.42 1.81
CA GLY A 515 16.33 -10.14 1.02
C GLY A 515 16.01 -10.31 -0.46
N SER A 516 14.88 -9.80 -0.93
CA SER A 516 14.42 -9.91 -2.32
C SER A 516 15.41 -9.29 -3.31
N ALA A 517 15.89 -8.07 -3.06
CA ALA A 517 16.82 -7.34 -3.91
C ALA A 517 18.15 -8.09 -4.13
N ALA A 518 18.64 -8.80 -3.11
CA ALA A 518 19.87 -9.60 -3.21
C ALA A 518 19.83 -10.64 -4.35
N ILE A 519 18.63 -11.07 -4.76
CA ILE A 519 18.45 -12.01 -5.88
C ILE A 519 18.74 -11.33 -7.22
N ALA A 520 18.24 -10.09 -7.43
CA ALA A 520 18.55 -9.31 -8.63
C ALA A 520 20.03 -8.92 -8.70
N HIS A 521 20.56 -8.36 -7.60
CA HIS A 521 21.95 -7.94 -7.50
C HIS A 521 22.95 -9.08 -7.70
N SER A 522 22.58 -10.31 -7.33
CA SER A 522 23.43 -11.47 -7.59
C SER A 522 23.79 -11.68 -9.06
N ALA A 523 22.95 -11.13 -9.98
CA ALA A 523 23.17 -11.24 -11.42
C ALA A 523 24.08 -10.14 -12.01
N SER A 524 24.50 -9.15 -11.22
CA SER A 524 25.27 -8.01 -11.70
C SER A 524 26.70 -8.42 -12.16
N LYS A 525 27.21 -7.67 -13.13
CA LYS A 525 28.58 -7.82 -13.63
C LYS A 525 29.55 -7.14 -12.67
N THR A 526 30.20 -7.90 -11.80
CA THR A 526 31.16 -7.36 -10.85
C THR A 526 32.10 -8.43 -10.31
N ASN A 527 33.35 -8.02 -10.07
CA ASN A 527 34.34 -8.75 -9.28
C ASN A 527 34.33 -8.34 -7.79
N ASN A 528 33.62 -7.27 -7.45
CA ASN A 528 33.61 -6.68 -6.11
C ASN A 528 32.21 -6.70 -5.52
N PRO A 529 31.85 -7.66 -4.65
CA PRO A 529 30.52 -7.75 -4.04
C PRO A 529 30.07 -6.49 -3.32
N ILE A 530 30.99 -5.76 -2.71
CA ILE A 530 30.73 -4.50 -1.99
C ILE A 530 30.22 -3.40 -2.93
N ALA A 531 30.60 -3.42 -4.22
CA ALA A 531 30.10 -2.45 -5.20
C ALA A 531 28.58 -2.53 -5.35
N ASP A 532 28.02 -3.75 -5.37
CA ASP A 532 26.58 -3.93 -5.41
C ASP A 532 25.89 -3.56 -4.11
N GLY A 533 26.54 -3.77 -2.97
CA GLY A 533 26.06 -3.23 -1.69
C GLY A 533 25.92 -1.72 -1.73
N PHE A 534 26.94 -1.01 -2.24
CA PHE A 534 26.85 0.45 -2.43
C PHE A 534 25.74 0.82 -3.42
N THR A 535 25.62 0.13 -4.55
CA THR A 535 24.56 0.41 -5.53
C THR A 535 23.18 0.27 -4.91
N ALA A 536 22.97 -0.73 -4.06
CA ALA A 536 21.69 -0.97 -3.38
C ALA A 536 21.32 0.09 -2.33
N LEU A 537 22.27 0.92 -1.85
CA LEU A 537 21.94 2.05 -0.98
C LEU A 537 20.95 3.04 -1.65
N VAL A 538 20.98 3.12 -2.98
CA VAL A 538 20.12 4.07 -3.73
C VAL A 538 18.66 3.61 -3.75
N GLU A 539 18.38 2.33 -3.56
CA GLU A 539 17.02 1.77 -3.64
C GLU A 539 16.07 2.34 -2.59
N PRO A 540 16.31 2.21 -1.25
CA PRO A 540 15.43 2.78 -0.26
C PRO A 540 15.40 4.32 -0.30
N PHE A 541 16.48 4.94 -0.78
CA PHE A 541 16.49 6.39 -1.00
C PHE A 541 15.46 6.79 -2.07
N ILE A 542 15.47 6.15 -3.24
CA ILE A 542 14.51 6.46 -4.31
C ILE A 542 13.09 6.05 -3.87
N ASP A 543 12.94 4.83 -3.41
CA ASP A 543 11.66 4.21 -3.09
C ASP A 543 10.96 4.91 -1.93
N THR A 544 11.58 4.90 -0.75
CA THR A 544 10.93 5.33 0.50
C THR A 544 11.16 6.80 0.79
N MET A 545 12.44 7.28 0.69
CA MET A 545 12.73 8.67 1.06
C MET A 545 12.28 9.67 -0.01
N VAL A 546 12.22 9.29 -1.30
CA VAL A 546 11.75 10.19 -2.36
C VAL A 546 10.29 9.90 -2.70
N VAL A 547 9.97 8.73 -3.27
CA VAL A 547 8.63 8.47 -3.84
C VAL A 547 7.55 8.47 -2.76
N CYS A 548 7.74 7.76 -1.63
CA CYS A 548 6.74 7.76 -0.56
C CYS A 548 6.56 9.16 0.07
N THR A 549 7.67 9.90 0.25
CA THR A 549 7.59 11.27 0.79
C THR A 549 6.85 12.20 -0.17
N MET A 550 7.07 12.08 -1.49
CA MET A 550 6.33 12.87 -2.49
C MET A 550 4.83 12.57 -2.45
N THR A 551 4.44 11.29 -2.35
CA THR A 551 3.03 10.90 -2.17
C THR A 551 2.43 11.52 -0.91
N ALA A 552 3.13 11.40 0.23
CA ALA A 552 2.68 11.97 1.50
C ALA A 552 2.53 13.49 1.43
N LEU A 553 3.49 14.18 0.81
CA LEU A 553 3.42 15.64 0.61
C LEU A 553 2.23 16.03 -0.25
N VAL A 554 1.93 15.31 -1.33
CA VAL A 554 0.74 15.57 -2.16
C VAL A 554 -0.52 15.52 -1.29
N LEU A 555 -0.70 14.47 -0.48
CA LEU A 555 -1.86 14.30 0.40
C LEU A 555 -1.96 15.40 1.46
N ILE A 556 -0.81 15.82 2.01
CA ILE A 556 -0.77 16.84 3.07
C ILE A 556 -1.02 18.24 2.50
N PHE A 557 -0.40 18.59 1.36
CA PHE A 557 -0.55 19.90 0.73
C PHE A 557 -1.96 20.14 0.19
N THR A 558 -2.67 19.07 -0.21
CA THR A 558 -4.07 19.15 -0.70
C THR A 558 -5.10 19.03 0.43
N GLY A 559 -4.68 18.84 1.69
CA GLY A 559 -5.60 18.64 2.82
C GLY A 559 -6.27 17.26 2.86
N MET A 560 -5.97 16.37 1.92
CA MET A 560 -6.60 15.04 1.85
C MET A 560 -6.22 14.11 3.02
N HIS A 561 -5.21 14.46 3.80
CA HIS A 561 -4.84 13.73 5.02
C HIS A 561 -5.86 13.86 6.16
N GLU A 562 -6.79 14.79 6.07
CA GLU A 562 -7.87 15.04 7.04
C GLU A 562 -9.20 14.37 6.63
N VAL A 563 -9.25 13.73 5.45
CA VAL A 563 -10.47 13.11 4.95
C VAL A 563 -10.63 11.70 5.53
N ASP A 564 -11.68 11.50 6.33
CA ASP A 564 -12.02 10.21 6.91
C ASP A 564 -12.74 9.29 5.92
N GLY A 565 -12.48 7.98 6.05
CA GLY A 565 -13.24 6.94 5.33
C GLY A 565 -12.77 6.62 3.93
N MET A 566 -11.87 7.42 3.33
CA MET A 566 -11.20 7.11 2.07
C MET A 566 -9.80 6.55 2.32
N GLY A 567 -9.36 5.63 1.49
CA GLY A 567 -8.04 5.04 1.66
C GLY A 567 -7.41 4.58 0.34
N GLY A 568 -6.12 4.26 0.41
CA GLY A 568 -5.42 3.66 -0.71
C GLY A 568 -5.24 4.57 -1.91
N VAL A 569 -5.39 4.01 -3.11
CA VAL A 569 -5.15 4.73 -4.38
C VAL A 569 -6.20 5.79 -4.65
N GLU A 570 -7.43 5.60 -4.17
CA GLU A 570 -8.54 6.53 -4.36
C GLU A 570 -8.22 7.90 -3.73
N LEU A 571 -7.80 7.92 -2.46
CA LEU A 571 -7.39 9.13 -1.76
C LEU A 571 -6.27 9.89 -2.51
N THR A 572 -5.29 9.14 -3.04
CA THR A 572 -4.22 9.76 -3.83
C THR A 572 -4.75 10.30 -5.17
N SER A 573 -5.65 9.57 -5.81
CA SER A 573 -6.27 10.00 -7.06
C SER A 573 -7.03 11.32 -6.90
N ASP A 574 -7.80 11.45 -5.84
CA ASP A 574 -8.58 12.65 -5.54
C ASP A 574 -7.68 13.84 -5.17
N ALA A 575 -6.58 13.59 -4.44
CA ALA A 575 -5.57 14.60 -4.18
C ALA A 575 -4.97 15.19 -5.48
N PHE A 576 -4.70 14.37 -6.47
CA PHE A 576 -4.24 14.84 -7.78
C PHE A 576 -5.36 15.52 -8.57
N ALA A 577 -6.60 14.97 -8.54
CA ALA A 577 -7.74 15.51 -9.25
C ALA A 577 -8.13 16.91 -8.75
N SER A 578 -7.90 17.21 -7.47
CA SER A 578 -8.17 18.54 -6.88
C SER A 578 -7.37 19.67 -7.55
N VAL A 579 -6.23 19.35 -8.16
CA VAL A 579 -5.38 20.32 -8.87
C VAL A 579 -5.48 20.15 -10.38
N ILE A 580 -5.47 18.90 -10.87
CA ILE A 580 -5.47 18.58 -12.29
C ILE A 580 -6.55 17.52 -12.55
N SER A 581 -7.73 17.93 -13.01
CA SER A 581 -8.92 17.08 -13.16
C SER A 581 -8.73 15.84 -14.04
N TRP A 582 -7.82 15.85 -15.00
CA TRP A 582 -7.52 14.71 -15.88
C TRP A 582 -6.37 13.83 -15.39
N PHE A 583 -5.66 14.22 -14.32
CA PHE A 583 -4.50 13.48 -13.82
C PHE A 583 -4.83 12.06 -13.30
N PRO A 584 -6.03 11.74 -12.79
CA PRO A 584 -6.39 10.37 -12.45
C PRO A 584 -6.14 9.35 -13.57
N ASN A 585 -6.30 9.75 -14.83
CA ASN A 585 -5.96 8.88 -15.98
C ASN A 585 -4.45 8.62 -16.08
N VAL A 586 -3.63 9.65 -15.82
CA VAL A 586 -2.15 9.52 -15.80
C VAL A 586 -1.72 8.66 -14.62
N LEU A 587 -2.35 8.86 -13.46
CA LEU A 587 -2.10 8.05 -12.27
C LEU A 587 -2.45 6.58 -12.51
N ALA A 588 -3.59 6.29 -13.14
CA ALA A 588 -3.98 4.92 -13.50
C ALA A 588 -2.96 4.27 -14.44
N PHE A 589 -2.47 5.02 -15.43
CA PHE A 589 -1.40 4.54 -16.31
C PHE A 589 -0.08 4.32 -15.56
N ALA A 590 0.31 5.23 -14.68
CA ALA A 590 1.49 5.07 -13.85
C ALA A 590 1.39 3.84 -12.93
N VAL A 591 0.26 3.65 -12.26
CA VAL A 591 -0.02 2.49 -11.41
C VAL A 591 0.02 1.19 -12.21
N PHE A 592 -0.54 1.18 -13.43
CA PHE A 592 -0.43 0.03 -14.33
C PHE A 592 1.04 -0.32 -14.63
N LEU A 593 1.88 0.68 -14.92
CA LEU A 593 3.32 0.46 -15.15
C LEU A 593 4.05 0.00 -13.90
N PHE A 594 3.70 0.54 -12.73
CA PHE A 594 4.23 0.10 -11.44
C PHE A 594 3.91 -1.38 -11.20
N ALA A 595 2.64 -1.77 -11.32
CA ALA A 595 2.22 -3.15 -11.16
C ALA A 595 2.90 -4.10 -12.17
N PHE A 596 2.96 -3.70 -13.44
CA PHE A 596 3.64 -4.45 -14.50
C PHE A 596 5.11 -4.68 -14.16
N SER A 597 5.82 -3.62 -13.79
CA SER A 597 7.26 -3.70 -13.51
C SER A 597 7.55 -4.53 -12.26
N THR A 598 6.72 -4.43 -11.22
CA THR A 598 6.82 -5.22 -9.99
C THR A 598 6.63 -6.71 -10.27
N MET A 599 5.59 -7.10 -11.03
CA MET A 599 5.37 -8.49 -11.42
C MET A 599 6.53 -9.06 -12.23
N VAL A 600 7.07 -8.28 -13.16
CA VAL A 600 8.23 -8.69 -13.97
C VAL A 600 9.43 -9.00 -13.08
N SER A 601 9.75 -8.16 -12.11
CA SER A 601 10.89 -8.36 -11.19
C SER A 601 10.65 -9.51 -10.20
N TRP A 602 9.47 -9.57 -9.58
CA TRP A 602 9.12 -10.63 -8.65
C TRP A 602 9.02 -12.00 -9.29
N SER A 603 8.70 -12.06 -10.61
CA SER A 603 8.76 -13.34 -11.35
C SER A 603 10.14 -13.97 -11.32
N TYR A 604 11.21 -13.15 -11.34
CA TYR A 604 12.58 -13.65 -11.24
C TYR A 604 12.91 -14.10 -9.81
N TYR A 605 12.47 -13.35 -8.80
CA TYR A 605 12.72 -13.70 -7.40
C TYR A 605 12.08 -15.03 -7.01
N GLY A 606 10.81 -15.18 -7.33
CA GLY A 606 10.10 -16.42 -7.07
C GLY A 606 10.61 -17.59 -7.89
N MET A 607 10.99 -17.36 -9.17
CA MET A 607 11.62 -18.40 -10.00
C MET A 607 12.94 -18.90 -9.39
N ARG A 608 13.76 -18.02 -8.81
CA ARG A 608 15.02 -18.43 -8.15
C ARG A 608 14.73 -19.20 -6.86
N SER A 609 13.74 -18.79 -6.08
CA SER A 609 13.26 -19.50 -4.89
C SER A 609 12.69 -20.88 -5.26
N TRP A 610 11.86 -20.96 -6.29
CA TRP A 610 11.28 -22.20 -6.82
C TRP A 610 12.36 -23.19 -7.30
N THR A 611 13.31 -22.70 -8.11
CA THR A 611 14.37 -23.56 -8.64
C THR A 611 15.36 -24.02 -7.58
N TYR A 612 15.47 -23.32 -6.46
CA TYR A 612 16.21 -23.78 -5.28
C TYR A 612 15.54 -25.01 -4.64
N LEU A 613 14.21 -25.04 -4.57
CA LEU A 613 13.41 -26.13 -3.96
C LEU A 613 13.24 -27.32 -4.90
N PHE A 614 12.87 -27.06 -6.15
CA PHE A 614 12.40 -28.09 -7.10
C PHE A 614 13.41 -28.41 -8.21
N GLY A 615 14.62 -27.88 -8.13
CA GLY A 615 15.69 -28.16 -9.07
C GLY A 615 15.82 -27.12 -10.19
N GLN A 616 17.06 -27.01 -10.70
CA GLN A 616 17.52 -25.95 -11.59
C GLN A 616 17.40 -26.32 -13.07
N SER A 617 16.36 -27.08 -13.46
CA SER A 617 16.11 -27.44 -14.85
C SER A 617 15.30 -26.38 -15.59
N LYS A 618 15.47 -26.28 -16.92
CA LYS A 618 14.63 -25.41 -17.77
C LYS A 618 13.15 -25.75 -17.67
N LYS A 619 12.81 -27.03 -17.46
CA LYS A 619 11.45 -27.51 -17.27
C LYS A 619 10.85 -26.94 -15.97
N SER A 620 11.63 -26.96 -14.86
CA SER A 620 11.20 -26.38 -13.59
C SER A 620 10.97 -24.87 -13.70
N GLU A 621 11.85 -24.15 -14.40
CA GLU A 621 11.68 -22.70 -14.65
C GLU A 621 10.39 -22.41 -15.47
N MET A 622 10.09 -23.24 -16.47
CA MET A 622 8.90 -23.07 -17.30
C MET A 622 7.61 -23.35 -16.51
N ILE A 623 7.60 -24.40 -15.68
CA ILE A 623 6.45 -24.72 -14.82
C ILE A 623 6.15 -23.53 -13.90
N TYR A 624 7.18 -22.97 -13.23
CA TYR A 624 7.01 -21.80 -12.38
C TYR A 624 6.40 -20.62 -13.16
N LYS A 625 6.96 -20.29 -14.33
CA LYS A 625 6.47 -19.18 -15.17
C LYS A 625 5.01 -19.37 -15.56
N SER A 626 4.61 -20.58 -15.93
CA SER A 626 3.22 -20.88 -16.29
C SER A 626 2.26 -20.68 -15.11
N ILE A 627 2.65 -21.16 -13.91
CA ILE A 627 1.88 -20.95 -12.68
C ILE A 627 1.82 -19.45 -12.35
N PHE A 628 2.93 -18.74 -12.46
CA PHE A 628 3.00 -17.30 -12.20
C PHE A 628 2.03 -16.51 -13.09
N LEU A 629 1.97 -16.83 -14.39
CA LEU A 629 1.04 -16.17 -15.32
C LEU A 629 -0.43 -16.50 -15.01
N LEU A 630 -0.72 -17.73 -14.55
CA LEU A 630 -2.07 -18.09 -14.09
C LEU A 630 -2.48 -17.24 -12.88
N PHE A 631 -1.58 -17.01 -11.92
CA PHE A 631 -1.86 -16.20 -10.74
C PHE A 631 -2.10 -14.71 -11.07
N ILE A 632 -1.58 -14.18 -12.18
CA ILE A 632 -1.94 -12.83 -12.67
C ILE A 632 -3.43 -12.77 -13.01
N VAL A 633 -3.92 -13.79 -13.75
CA VAL A 633 -5.35 -13.86 -14.14
C VAL A 633 -6.24 -14.01 -12.91
N LEU A 634 -5.85 -14.88 -11.98
CA LEU A 634 -6.57 -15.06 -10.71
C LEU A 634 -6.60 -13.76 -9.90
N GLY A 635 -5.46 -13.08 -9.75
CA GLY A 635 -5.36 -11.84 -8.97
C GLY A 635 -6.29 -10.74 -9.49
N ALA A 636 -6.39 -10.55 -10.80
CA ALA A 636 -7.31 -9.58 -11.39
C ALA A 636 -8.80 -9.95 -11.23
N SER A 637 -9.10 -11.20 -10.88
CA SER A 637 -10.47 -11.72 -10.81
C SER A 637 -11.00 -11.85 -9.37
N VAL A 638 -10.13 -11.64 -8.34
CA VAL A 638 -10.39 -11.95 -6.93
C VAL A 638 -10.49 -10.67 -6.11
N SER A 639 -11.27 -10.67 -5.03
CA SER A 639 -11.32 -9.54 -4.10
C SER A 639 -10.05 -9.40 -3.25
N LEU A 640 -9.72 -8.16 -2.87
CA LEU A 640 -8.43 -7.77 -2.30
C LEU A 640 -8.12 -8.35 -0.90
N GLY A 641 -9.11 -8.48 -0.01
CA GLY A 641 -8.87 -8.69 1.42
C GLY A 641 -7.89 -9.81 1.77
N SER A 642 -8.20 -11.05 1.37
CA SER A 642 -7.36 -12.21 1.70
C SER A 642 -6.04 -12.28 0.93
N VAL A 643 -5.99 -11.67 -0.26
CA VAL A 643 -4.76 -11.57 -1.06
C VAL A 643 -3.77 -10.62 -0.39
N LEU A 644 -4.28 -9.52 0.19
CA LEU A 644 -3.45 -8.53 0.90
C LEU A 644 -2.79 -9.17 2.12
N ASP A 645 -3.58 -9.80 3.00
CA ASP A 645 -3.08 -10.42 4.22
C ASP A 645 -2.02 -11.51 3.92
N PHE A 646 -2.30 -12.35 2.93
CA PHE A 646 -1.35 -13.37 2.48
C PHE A 646 -0.05 -12.77 1.95
N SER A 647 -0.16 -11.71 1.14
CA SER A 647 0.97 -11.02 0.51
C SER A 647 1.89 -10.41 1.55
N ASP A 648 1.32 -9.64 2.44
CA ASP A 648 2.04 -8.94 3.51
C ASP A 648 2.77 -9.92 4.41
N MET A 649 2.10 -10.99 4.78
CA MET A 649 2.63 -12.01 5.65
C MET A 649 3.81 -12.76 5.00
N MET A 650 3.69 -13.18 3.74
CA MET A 650 4.76 -13.92 3.06
C MET A 650 6.00 -13.05 2.84
N ILE A 651 5.82 -11.79 2.41
CA ILE A 651 6.94 -10.87 2.19
C ILE A 651 7.67 -10.60 3.52
N LEU A 652 6.94 -10.22 4.56
CA LEU A 652 7.57 -9.88 5.84
C LEU A 652 8.23 -11.08 6.51
N ALA A 653 7.62 -12.28 6.41
CA ALA A 653 8.19 -13.49 6.98
C ALA A 653 9.58 -13.85 6.42
N MET A 654 9.87 -13.49 5.15
CA MET A 654 11.19 -13.69 4.55
C MET A 654 12.30 -12.99 5.34
N SER A 655 11.99 -11.92 6.08
CA SER A 655 12.97 -11.17 6.87
C SER A 655 13.56 -11.98 8.03
N PHE A 656 12.82 -12.94 8.60
CA PHE A 656 13.33 -13.77 9.70
C PHE A 656 14.56 -14.57 9.31
N PRO A 657 14.46 -15.52 8.35
CA PRO A 657 15.63 -16.28 7.96
C PRO A 657 16.74 -15.39 7.41
N ASN A 658 16.38 -14.29 6.73
CA ASN A 658 17.34 -13.39 6.14
C ASN A 658 18.16 -12.65 7.20
N ILE A 659 17.55 -11.86 8.06
CA ILE A 659 18.23 -11.01 9.05
C ILE A 659 19.07 -11.84 10.03
N ILE A 660 18.62 -13.04 10.42
CA ILE A 660 19.42 -13.95 11.23
C ILE A 660 20.77 -14.23 10.53
N GLY A 661 20.72 -14.56 9.25
CA GLY A 661 21.94 -14.80 8.46
C GLY A 661 22.81 -13.55 8.35
N LEU A 662 22.19 -12.39 8.13
CA LEU A 662 22.91 -11.12 8.03
C LEU A 662 23.66 -10.78 9.33
N TYR A 663 23.01 -10.95 10.51
CA TYR A 663 23.67 -10.74 11.80
C TYR A 663 24.91 -11.62 11.96
N ILE A 664 24.80 -12.91 11.66
CA ILE A 664 25.90 -13.87 11.78
C ILE A 664 27.07 -13.49 10.84
N MET A 665 26.76 -12.94 9.67
CA MET A 665 27.76 -12.57 8.65
C MET A 665 28.17 -11.09 8.70
N SER A 666 27.67 -10.31 9.64
CA SER A 666 27.87 -8.85 9.72
C SER A 666 29.35 -8.44 9.81
N GLY A 667 30.17 -9.22 10.50
CA GLY A 667 31.61 -8.97 10.62
C GLY A 667 32.35 -9.06 9.28
N GLU A 668 32.04 -10.08 8.49
CA GLU A 668 32.63 -10.30 7.17
C GLU A 668 32.31 -9.14 6.21
N VAL A 669 31.06 -8.68 6.18
CA VAL A 669 30.68 -7.55 5.32
C VAL A 669 31.38 -6.27 5.72
N ARG A 670 31.54 -6.02 7.02
CA ARG A 670 32.28 -4.86 7.53
C ARG A 670 33.76 -4.89 7.12
N ASP A 671 34.40 -6.04 7.21
CA ASP A 671 35.84 -6.19 6.88
C ASP A 671 36.05 -6.07 5.36
N ASP A 672 35.20 -6.70 4.54
CA ASP A 672 35.20 -6.54 3.08
C ASP A 672 34.97 -5.08 2.66
N MET A 673 34.05 -4.36 3.34
CA MET A 673 33.82 -2.94 3.07
C MET A 673 35.05 -2.09 3.36
N LYS A 674 35.75 -2.35 4.47
CA LYS A 674 36.99 -1.63 4.80
C LYS A 674 38.10 -1.87 3.76
N ASP A 675 38.25 -3.10 3.31
CA ASP A 675 39.24 -3.44 2.25
C ASP A 675 38.86 -2.75 0.94
N TYR A 676 37.59 -2.81 0.55
CA TYR A 676 37.10 -2.15 -0.66
C TYR A 676 37.35 -0.64 -0.63
N LEU A 677 37.02 0.04 0.48
CA LEU A 677 37.24 1.49 0.63
C LEU A 677 38.75 1.85 0.60
N LYS A 678 39.60 1.01 1.16
CA LYS A 678 41.06 1.19 1.06
C LYS A 678 41.54 1.09 -0.39
N ARG A 679 41.10 0.08 -1.13
CA ARG A 679 41.44 -0.11 -2.55
C ARG A 679 40.87 1.04 -3.41
N LEU A 680 39.65 1.51 -3.11
CA LEU A 680 39.05 2.66 -3.78
C LEU A 680 39.91 3.93 -3.59
N LYS A 681 40.37 4.17 -2.35
CA LYS A 681 41.22 5.33 -2.02
C LYS A 681 42.59 5.24 -2.72
N ASN A 682 43.16 4.03 -2.88
CA ASN A 682 44.41 3.79 -3.57
C ASN A 682 44.29 3.82 -5.11
N GLY A 683 43.07 3.94 -5.66
CA GLY A 683 42.86 3.90 -7.11
C GLY A 683 43.03 2.51 -7.75
N GLU A 684 42.90 1.44 -6.95
CA GLU A 684 43.12 0.04 -7.39
C GLU A 684 41.83 -0.56 -8.02
N LEU A 685 40.71 0.12 -7.96
CA LEU A 685 39.46 -0.35 -8.57
C LEU A 685 39.39 0.02 -10.03
N PHE A 686 38.81 -0.90 -10.83
CA PHE A 686 38.55 -0.62 -12.24
C PHE A 686 37.62 0.59 -12.37
N MET A 687 38.00 1.55 -13.17
CA MET A 687 37.17 2.71 -13.54
C MET A 687 37.13 2.84 -15.07
N VAL A 688 35.93 3.04 -15.59
CA VAL A 688 35.74 3.40 -16.99
C VAL A 688 36.41 4.76 -17.21
N LYS A 689 37.47 4.81 -18.06
CA LYS A 689 38.07 6.08 -18.47
C LYS A 689 37.02 6.84 -19.29
N ASP A 690 36.74 8.09 -18.91
CA ASP A 690 35.90 8.98 -19.72
C ASP A 690 36.52 9.02 -21.13
N SER A 691 35.89 8.35 -22.07
CA SER A 691 36.16 8.62 -23.50
C SER A 691 35.50 9.96 -23.78
N ARG A 692 36.27 11.04 -23.65
CA ARG A 692 35.90 12.35 -24.15
C ARG A 692 35.74 12.36 -25.66
#